data_013841c149dad51ea5191b4c5712cda1
#
_entry.id   013841c149dad51ea5191b4c5712cda1
#
_cell.length_a   1.000
_cell.length_b   1.000
_cell.length_c   1.000
_cell.angle_alpha   90.00
_cell.angle_beta   90.00
_cell.angle_gamma   90.00
#
_symmetry.space_group_name_H-M   'P 1'
#
loop_
_entity.id
_entity.type
_entity.pdbx_description
1 polymer ?
#
loop_
_entity_poly.entity_id
_entity_poly.type
_entity_poly.pdbx_seq_one_letter_code
_entity_poly.pdbx_strand_id
1 'polypeptide(L)'
;MSYKLVSKFKPMGDQPEAIKELVEGIHQGKKTQVLLGGTGTGKTFTFANVIAQVNKPTLVLSHNKTLAGQLYSELKEFFPENRVEYFISNFDFYQPEAYIPKSDTYIDKESQTNEEIEMLRAAAMNSLLERKDTIVVASVAAIYGLGNPQSYQEMIFSLRVGQEIDRRELLTFLVDRQYTRNDMDQVKGTFRVRGDVIEIVPGHTESYIIRIELFGDEVDRITEVDPLTGHVQASYNTYTIYPAEEYITSREKMLYACDTIEEELKDRLQYYQDAAKPLEYERIDNRTRHDIEMLREVGICPGIENYSRHIDGRKPGERPYCLIDYFPDDFLLIVDESHVMLPQIRGMFNGDRSRKETLVEYGFRLPSALDNRPLRFEEFEKLIPQAIYVSATPGDYELEGVHGEYVEQIIRPTGLLDPIIEVRPIEDQIDDIISEIQLRIERNERVLITTLTKRMAEDLTDYLKEFGLKVADLHSETKTLERTEILRDLRLGKYDVLIGINLLREGLDLPEVSLVCILDADKEGFLRSERSLIQTIGRAARNADGHVIMYADRITDSMQRAIDETSRRREIQEAYNKAHGITPTTIKKEIREAIHGQEVIDEAQKLVKKGRKAPKKDKKVLLEELEKQMKEAAKVLDFERAMELRDMIEEIKDGK
;
A
#
# COMPACT_ATOMS: atom_id res chain seq x y z
N MET A 1 11.82 12.18 -21.38
CA MET A 1 12.23 10.76 -21.35
C MET A 1 11.00 9.93 -21.68
N SER A 2 11.17 8.79 -22.35
CA SER A 2 10.07 7.88 -22.70
C SER A 2 10.15 6.63 -21.84
N TYR A 3 9.02 6.00 -21.61
CA TYR A 3 9.01 4.69 -20.95
C TYR A 3 9.60 3.62 -21.86
N LYS A 4 10.39 2.74 -21.28
CA LYS A 4 11.00 1.60 -21.95
C LYS A 4 10.58 0.32 -21.27
N LEU A 5 9.57 -0.33 -21.85
CA LEU A 5 9.10 -1.63 -21.36
C LEU A 5 10.11 -2.73 -21.70
N VAL A 6 10.54 -3.45 -20.68
CA VAL A 6 11.42 -4.62 -20.82
C VAL A 6 10.64 -5.84 -20.34
N SER A 7 10.43 -6.81 -21.23
CA SER A 7 9.74 -8.04 -20.90
C SER A 7 10.20 -9.19 -21.80
N LYS A 8 10.25 -10.39 -21.21
CA LYS A 8 10.43 -11.65 -21.96
C LYS A 8 9.14 -12.12 -22.65
N PHE A 9 8.01 -11.54 -22.23
CA PHE A 9 6.69 -11.90 -22.74
C PHE A 9 6.24 -10.94 -23.84
N LYS A 10 5.41 -11.45 -24.73
CA LYS A 10 4.70 -10.63 -25.72
C LYS A 10 3.20 -10.67 -25.40
N PRO A 11 2.45 -9.61 -25.72
CA PRO A 11 0.99 -9.64 -25.56
C PRO A 11 0.35 -10.82 -26.30
N MET A 12 -0.50 -11.56 -25.62
CA MET A 12 -1.17 -12.78 -26.12
C MET A 12 -2.66 -12.74 -25.77
N GLY A 13 -3.44 -13.58 -26.42
CA GLY A 13 -4.88 -13.68 -26.19
C GLY A 13 -5.59 -12.37 -26.54
N ASP A 14 -6.35 -11.85 -25.58
CA ASP A 14 -7.08 -10.59 -25.70
C ASP A 14 -6.19 -9.36 -25.47
N GLN A 15 -4.97 -9.53 -24.93
CA GLN A 15 -4.10 -8.42 -24.54
C GLN A 15 -3.78 -7.45 -25.68
N PRO A 16 -3.45 -7.90 -26.92
CA PRO A 16 -3.15 -6.96 -28.00
C PRO A 16 -4.30 -6.02 -28.33
N GLU A 17 -5.53 -6.53 -28.39
CA GLU A 17 -6.71 -5.72 -28.69
C GLU A 17 -7.06 -4.82 -27.49
N ALA A 18 -7.02 -5.36 -26.27
CA ALA A 18 -7.25 -4.58 -25.06
C ALA A 18 -6.26 -3.40 -24.92
N ILE A 19 -4.97 -3.62 -25.19
CA ILE A 19 -3.97 -2.55 -25.19
C ILE A 19 -4.32 -1.48 -26.24
N LYS A 20 -4.64 -1.91 -27.46
CA LYS A 20 -4.99 -1.01 -28.56
C LYS A 20 -6.21 -0.14 -28.22
N GLU A 21 -7.30 -0.76 -27.77
CA GLU A 21 -8.54 -0.04 -27.41
C GLU A 21 -8.31 0.96 -26.28
N LEU A 22 -7.57 0.58 -25.22
CA LEU A 22 -7.27 1.47 -24.10
C LEU A 22 -6.39 2.64 -24.53
N VAL A 23 -5.36 2.41 -25.35
CA VAL A 23 -4.48 3.46 -25.90
C VAL A 23 -5.26 4.41 -26.79
N GLU A 24 -6.08 3.88 -27.71
CA GLU A 24 -6.94 4.70 -28.57
C GLU A 24 -7.91 5.55 -27.77
N GLY A 25 -8.53 4.97 -26.73
CA GLY A 25 -9.43 5.70 -25.82
C GLY A 25 -8.74 6.85 -25.09
N ILE A 26 -7.50 6.67 -24.65
CA ILE A 26 -6.71 7.75 -24.04
C ILE A 26 -6.41 8.86 -25.06
N HIS A 27 -6.00 8.50 -26.27
CA HIS A 27 -5.72 9.48 -27.34
C HIS A 27 -6.97 10.23 -27.80
N GLN A 28 -8.15 9.59 -27.74
CA GLN A 28 -9.44 10.22 -28.01
C GLN A 28 -9.95 11.12 -26.87
N GLY A 29 -9.24 11.16 -25.75
CA GLY A 29 -9.59 11.97 -24.59
C GLY A 29 -10.72 11.37 -23.74
N LYS A 30 -10.99 10.07 -23.80
CA LYS A 30 -11.93 9.41 -22.89
C LYS A 30 -11.48 9.64 -21.45
N LYS A 31 -12.39 10.18 -20.62
CA LYS A 31 -12.07 10.47 -19.20
C LYS A 31 -11.91 9.20 -18.38
N THR A 32 -12.74 8.21 -18.64
CA THR A 32 -12.73 6.92 -17.94
C THR A 32 -12.86 5.77 -18.93
N GLN A 33 -12.16 4.68 -18.64
CA GLN A 33 -12.27 3.41 -19.33
C GLN A 33 -12.27 2.29 -18.32
N VAL A 34 -12.89 1.17 -18.62
CA VAL A 34 -12.94 -0.02 -17.77
C VAL A 34 -12.26 -1.18 -18.49
N LEU A 35 -11.28 -1.80 -17.83
CA LEU A 35 -10.70 -3.08 -18.24
C LEU A 35 -11.30 -4.18 -17.37
N LEU A 36 -12.23 -4.95 -17.94
CA LEU A 36 -12.76 -6.16 -17.33
C LEU A 36 -11.79 -7.30 -17.61
N GLY A 37 -10.96 -7.63 -16.64
CA GLY A 37 -9.95 -8.66 -16.80
C GLY A 37 -10.12 -9.79 -15.79
N GLY A 38 -10.30 -11.01 -16.29
CA GLY A 38 -10.38 -12.21 -15.46
C GLY A 38 -9.13 -12.39 -14.58
N THR A 39 -9.25 -13.21 -13.53
CA THR A 39 -8.09 -13.56 -12.69
C THR A 39 -7.06 -14.33 -13.52
N GLY A 40 -5.79 -13.88 -13.48
CA GLY A 40 -4.70 -14.55 -14.18
C GLY A 40 -4.59 -14.26 -15.68
N THR A 41 -5.31 -13.27 -16.21
CA THR A 41 -5.22 -12.88 -17.62
C THR A 41 -4.03 -11.96 -17.94
N GLY A 42 -3.25 -11.55 -16.93
CA GLY A 42 -2.10 -10.68 -17.10
C GLY A 42 -2.45 -9.20 -17.21
N LYS A 43 -3.42 -8.71 -16.43
CA LYS A 43 -3.87 -7.31 -16.40
C LYS A 43 -2.72 -6.32 -16.19
N THR A 44 -1.79 -6.64 -15.27
CA THR A 44 -0.61 -5.80 -14.99
C THR A 44 0.25 -5.60 -16.24
N PHE A 45 0.48 -6.66 -16.99
CA PHE A 45 1.24 -6.59 -18.24
C PHE A 45 0.51 -5.78 -19.31
N THR A 46 -0.82 -5.88 -19.38
CA THR A 46 -1.66 -5.10 -20.28
C THR A 46 -1.52 -3.60 -20.01
N PHE A 47 -1.76 -3.17 -18.77
CA PHE A 47 -1.65 -1.74 -18.48
C PHE A 47 -0.20 -1.23 -18.48
N ALA A 48 0.83 -2.06 -18.21
CA ALA A 48 2.22 -1.70 -18.44
C ALA A 48 2.52 -1.36 -19.91
N ASN A 49 1.96 -2.14 -20.85
CA ASN A 49 2.04 -1.83 -22.28
C ASN A 49 1.31 -0.55 -22.63
N VAL A 50 0.16 -0.28 -22.00
CA VAL A 50 -0.57 0.99 -22.19
C VAL A 50 0.29 2.17 -21.71
N ILE A 51 0.86 2.09 -20.51
CA ILE A 51 1.76 3.12 -19.95
C ILE A 51 2.91 3.42 -20.92
N ALA A 52 3.57 2.37 -21.42
CA ALA A 52 4.69 2.52 -22.36
C ALA A 52 4.30 3.24 -23.65
N GLN A 53 3.08 3.01 -24.16
CA GLN A 53 2.61 3.60 -25.42
C GLN A 53 2.09 5.03 -25.26
N VAL A 54 1.37 5.32 -24.18
CA VAL A 54 0.80 6.67 -23.94
C VAL A 54 1.81 7.65 -23.37
N ASN A 55 2.87 7.15 -22.76
CA ASN A 55 4.01 7.94 -22.26
C ASN A 55 3.63 9.09 -21.31
N LYS A 56 2.68 8.85 -20.40
CA LYS A 56 2.24 9.80 -19.39
C LYS A 56 2.74 9.39 -18.00
N PRO A 57 3.06 10.35 -17.09
CA PRO A 57 3.20 10.03 -15.69
C PRO A 57 1.99 9.26 -15.21
N THR A 58 2.19 8.21 -14.41
CA THR A 58 1.11 7.29 -14.07
C THR A 58 1.02 7.06 -12.58
N LEU A 59 -0.19 7.20 -12.03
CA LEU A 59 -0.53 6.79 -10.68
C LEU A 59 -1.29 5.46 -10.74
N VAL A 60 -0.78 4.44 -10.06
CA VAL A 60 -1.43 3.13 -9.92
C VAL A 60 -1.92 3.00 -8.49
N LEU A 61 -3.24 2.93 -8.30
CA LEU A 61 -3.84 2.76 -6.97
C LEU A 61 -4.22 1.30 -6.72
N SER A 62 -3.88 0.81 -5.54
CA SER A 62 -4.26 -0.52 -5.05
C SER A 62 -4.83 -0.43 -3.64
N HIS A 63 -5.83 -1.28 -3.33
CA HIS A 63 -6.63 -1.16 -2.12
C HIS A 63 -5.93 -1.63 -0.83
N ASN A 64 -4.79 -2.32 -0.92
CA ASN A 64 -3.99 -2.70 0.24
C ASN A 64 -2.48 -2.65 -0.03
N LYS A 65 -1.69 -2.66 1.05
CA LYS A 65 -0.23 -2.55 0.99
C LYS A 65 0.43 -3.72 0.27
N THR A 66 -0.04 -4.94 0.48
CA THR A 66 0.53 -6.17 -0.10
C THR A 66 0.39 -6.18 -1.62
N LEU A 67 -0.81 -5.88 -2.13
CA LEU A 67 -1.03 -5.80 -3.57
C LEU A 67 -0.28 -4.62 -4.21
N ALA A 68 -0.23 -3.47 -3.51
CA ALA A 68 0.57 -2.35 -3.97
C ALA A 68 2.06 -2.71 -4.08
N GLY A 69 2.61 -3.45 -3.10
CA GLY A 69 4.00 -3.95 -3.14
C GLY A 69 4.25 -4.93 -4.28
N GLN A 70 3.29 -5.80 -4.56
CA GLN A 70 3.33 -6.72 -5.69
C GLN A 70 3.38 -5.97 -7.03
N LEU A 71 2.46 -5.02 -7.23
CA LEU A 71 2.39 -4.19 -8.44
C LEU A 71 3.66 -3.35 -8.61
N TYR A 72 4.18 -2.80 -7.51
CA TYR A 72 5.43 -2.05 -7.54
C TYR A 72 6.59 -2.91 -8.03
N SER A 73 6.74 -4.13 -7.49
CA SER A 73 7.80 -5.05 -7.91
C SER A 73 7.66 -5.46 -9.38
N GLU A 74 6.45 -5.80 -9.83
CA GLU A 74 6.19 -6.17 -11.21
C GLU A 74 6.48 -5.00 -12.17
N LEU A 75 6.02 -3.79 -11.84
CA LEU A 75 6.25 -2.61 -12.68
C LEU A 75 7.73 -2.20 -12.70
N LYS A 76 8.45 -2.38 -11.60
CA LYS A 76 9.89 -2.12 -11.56
C LYS A 76 10.68 -3.09 -12.43
N GLU A 77 10.26 -4.36 -12.53
CA GLU A 77 10.81 -5.32 -13.48
C GLU A 77 10.50 -4.93 -14.94
N PHE A 78 9.30 -4.43 -15.21
CA PHE A 78 8.91 -3.99 -16.56
C PHE A 78 9.56 -2.67 -17.00
N PHE A 79 9.92 -1.79 -16.05
CA PHE A 79 10.46 -0.46 -16.32
C PHE A 79 11.78 -0.21 -15.56
N PRO A 80 12.84 -1.03 -15.78
CA PRO A 80 14.07 -0.91 -15.02
C PRO A 80 14.86 0.38 -15.26
N GLU A 81 14.63 1.06 -16.38
CA GLU A 81 15.30 2.32 -16.75
C GLU A 81 14.48 3.57 -16.39
N ASN A 82 13.21 3.40 -15.98
CA ASN A 82 12.32 4.49 -15.62
C ASN A 82 12.15 4.58 -14.09
N ARG A 83 11.51 5.64 -13.61
CA ARG A 83 11.21 5.80 -12.21
C ARG A 83 9.92 5.06 -11.86
N VAL A 84 10.04 4.02 -11.06
CA VAL A 84 8.90 3.34 -10.44
C VAL A 84 9.03 3.53 -8.95
N GLU A 85 8.06 4.19 -8.34
CA GLU A 85 8.09 4.62 -6.94
C GLU A 85 6.92 4.01 -6.15
N TYR A 86 7.07 3.98 -4.83
CA TYR A 86 6.12 3.35 -3.93
C TYR A 86 5.62 4.34 -2.88
N PHE A 87 4.31 4.49 -2.75
CA PHE A 87 3.70 5.46 -1.86
C PHE A 87 2.53 4.86 -1.08
N ILE A 88 2.80 4.41 0.12
CA ILE A 88 1.79 3.84 1.03
C ILE A 88 1.80 4.58 2.37
N SER A 89 0.92 4.20 3.30
CA SER A 89 0.98 4.70 4.67
C SER A 89 2.29 4.27 5.33
N ASN A 90 3.03 5.23 5.88
CA ASN A 90 4.31 5.04 6.56
C ASN A 90 4.18 4.48 7.99
N PHE A 91 2.97 4.17 8.44
CA PHE A 91 2.74 3.62 9.77
C PHE A 91 2.70 2.10 9.71
N ASP A 92 3.55 1.44 10.49
CA ASP A 92 3.47 0.01 10.78
C ASP A 92 2.32 -0.26 11.75
N PHE A 93 2.21 0.57 12.77
CA PHE A 93 1.07 0.64 13.67
C PHE A 93 0.53 2.07 13.68
N TYR A 94 -0.77 2.22 13.61
CA TYR A 94 -1.44 3.51 13.68
C TYR A 94 -2.72 3.43 14.50
N GLN A 95 -2.69 4.04 15.68
CA GLN A 95 -3.86 4.33 16.48
C GLN A 95 -4.17 5.81 16.37
N PRO A 96 -5.24 6.20 15.67
CA PRO A 96 -5.60 7.60 15.54
C PRO A 96 -5.99 8.18 16.90
N GLU A 97 -5.63 9.45 17.12
CA GLU A 97 -6.14 10.24 18.25
C GLU A 97 -7.68 10.22 18.24
N ALA A 98 -8.29 9.88 19.36
CA ALA A 98 -9.73 9.83 19.49
C ALA A 98 -10.18 10.17 20.90
N TYR A 99 -11.42 10.60 21.04
CA TYR A 99 -12.05 10.82 22.33
C TYR A 99 -13.42 10.15 22.39
N ILE A 100 -13.68 9.46 23.48
CA ILE A 100 -14.94 8.76 23.75
C ILE A 100 -15.69 9.49 24.87
N PRO A 101 -16.66 10.38 24.55
CA PRO A 101 -17.31 11.20 25.55
C PRO A 101 -18.06 10.42 26.63
N LYS A 102 -18.61 9.25 26.29
CA LYS A 102 -19.37 8.41 27.22
C LYS A 102 -18.56 7.90 28.39
N SER A 103 -17.27 7.61 28.17
CA SER A 103 -16.36 7.08 29.19
C SER A 103 -15.29 8.10 29.60
N ASP A 104 -15.34 9.34 29.12
CA ASP A 104 -14.30 10.37 29.29
C ASP A 104 -12.91 9.81 29.02
N THR A 105 -12.78 9.05 27.94
CA THR A 105 -11.52 8.37 27.58
C THR A 105 -10.90 9.05 26.40
N TYR A 106 -9.72 9.66 26.62
CA TYR A 106 -8.86 10.16 25.58
C TYR A 106 -7.89 9.07 25.14
N ILE A 107 -7.81 8.84 23.85
CA ILE A 107 -6.90 7.90 23.21
C ILE A 107 -5.86 8.74 22.51
N ASP A 108 -4.61 8.70 22.99
CA ASP A 108 -3.50 9.36 22.34
C ASP A 108 -3.23 8.75 20.95
N LYS A 109 -2.70 9.60 20.07
CA LYS A 109 -2.15 9.12 18.80
C LYS A 109 -0.93 8.26 19.11
N GLU A 110 -1.02 6.97 18.86
CA GLU A 110 0.14 6.09 18.83
C GLU A 110 0.45 5.74 17.37
N SER A 111 1.67 5.99 16.96
CA SER A 111 2.13 5.62 15.63
C SER A 111 3.56 5.13 15.70
N GLN A 112 3.81 4.00 15.08
CA GLN A 112 5.15 3.52 14.81
C GLN A 112 5.39 3.75 13.32
N THR A 113 6.30 4.68 13.01
CA THR A 113 6.66 5.01 11.64
C THR A 113 7.72 4.06 11.12
N ASN A 114 7.61 3.73 9.85
CA ASN A 114 8.61 2.95 9.14
C ASN A 114 9.48 3.91 8.31
N GLU A 115 10.73 4.06 8.72
CA GLU A 115 11.68 4.98 8.08
C GLU A 115 11.94 4.65 6.61
N GLU A 116 11.94 3.35 6.25
CA GLU A 116 12.12 2.93 4.87
C GLU A 116 10.93 3.36 3.99
N ILE A 117 9.71 3.24 4.50
CA ILE A 117 8.51 3.71 3.79
C ILE A 117 8.52 5.24 3.68
N GLU A 118 8.98 5.96 4.70
CA GLU A 118 9.14 7.42 4.62
C GLU A 118 10.13 7.82 3.53
N MET A 119 11.27 7.13 3.43
CA MET A 119 12.23 7.35 2.36
C MET A 119 11.63 7.08 0.97
N LEU A 120 10.86 6.01 0.81
CA LEU A 120 10.17 5.69 -0.45
C LEU A 120 9.12 6.75 -0.82
N ARG A 121 8.39 7.28 0.15
CA ARG A 121 7.44 8.39 -0.05
C ARG A 121 8.14 9.65 -0.52
N ALA A 122 9.24 10.03 0.15
CA ALA A 122 10.06 11.17 -0.24
C ALA A 122 10.64 10.97 -1.66
N ALA A 123 11.12 9.77 -1.98
CA ALA A 123 11.60 9.44 -3.33
C ALA A 123 10.50 9.60 -4.38
N ALA A 124 9.26 9.20 -4.09
CA ALA A 124 8.13 9.36 -4.99
C ALA A 124 7.82 10.84 -5.27
N MET A 125 7.78 11.68 -4.24
CA MET A 125 7.57 13.13 -4.37
C MET A 125 8.67 13.78 -5.20
N ASN A 126 9.93 13.46 -4.91
CA ASN A 126 11.09 13.99 -5.62
C ASN A 126 11.08 13.59 -7.11
N SER A 127 10.81 12.31 -7.38
CA SER A 127 10.75 11.78 -8.76
C SER A 127 9.65 12.44 -9.60
N LEU A 128 8.49 12.71 -9.00
CA LEU A 128 7.38 13.40 -9.68
C LEU A 128 7.72 14.84 -10.05
N LEU A 129 8.49 15.54 -9.21
CA LEU A 129 8.93 16.91 -9.49
C LEU A 129 10.09 16.97 -10.47
N GLU A 130 10.91 15.91 -10.55
CA GLU A 130 12.12 15.86 -11.38
C GLU A 130 11.86 15.29 -12.78
N ARG A 131 11.04 14.26 -12.90
CA ARG A 131 10.91 13.44 -14.12
C ARG A 131 9.46 13.20 -14.53
N LYS A 132 9.23 13.21 -15.85
CA LYS A 132 7.92 12.93 -16.44
C LYS A 132 7.67 11.44 -16.71
N ASP A 133 8.70 10.60 -16.66
CA ASP A 133 8.62 9.15 -16.84
C ASP A 133 8.57 8.43 -15.50
N THR A 134 7.65 8.85 -14.63
CA THR A 134 7.48 8.36 -13.28
C THR A 134 6.16 7.60 -13.14
N ILE A 135 6.24 6.38 -12.62
CA ILE A 135 5.10 5.56 -12.20
C ILE A 135 5.12 5.53 -10.67
N VAL A 136 4.02 5.89 -10.04
CA VAL A 136 3.88 5.75 -8.58
C VAL A 136 2.81 4.72 -8.28
N VAL A 137 3.17 3.67 -7.56
CA VAL A 137 2.23 2.69 -7.04
C VAL A 137 1.86 3.09 -5.61
N ALA A 138 0.58 3.32 -5.37
CA ALA A 138 0.13 3.85 -4.10
C ALA A 138 -1.09 3.10 -3.54
N SER A 139 -1.24 3.17 -2.23
CA SER A 139 -2.48 2.81 -1.54
C SER A 139 -3.40 4.01 -1.41
N VAL A 140 -4.49 3.87 -0.64
CA VAL A 140 -5.39 4.99 -0.29
C VAL A 140 -4.67 6.16 0.37
N ALA A 141 -3.43 5.99 0.83
CA ALA A 141 -2.58 7.07 1.34
C ALA A 141 -2.41 8.23 0.34
N ALA A 142 -2.55 7.97 -0.96
CA ALA A 142 -2.45 8.98 -2.02
C ALA A 142 -3.48 10.12 -1.91
N ILE A 143 -4.62 9.90 -1.26
CA ILE A 143 -5.68 10.91 -1.10
C ILE A 143 -5.63 11.65 0.25
N TYR A 144 -4.67 11.31 1.12
CA TYR A 144 -4.46 11.98 2.40
C TYR A 144 -3.57 13.22 2.26
N GLY A 145 -3.70 14.13 3.22
CA GLY A 145 -2.96 15.39 3.24
C GLY A 145 -1.45 15.20 3.20
N LEU A 146 -0.82 15.98 2.32
CA LEU A 146 0.63 16.17 2.19
C LEU A 146 0.96 17.66 2.24
N GLY A 147 2.25 17.98 2.33
CA GLY A 147 2.72 19.34 2.16
C GLY A 147 2.37 19.93 0.79
N ASN A 148 2.29 21.26 0.73
CA ASN A 148 2.03 21.99 -0.51
C ASN A 148 3.17 21.74 -1.52
N PRO A 149 2.88 21.20 -2.73
CA PRO A 149 3.91 20.91 -3.75
C PRO A 149 4.73 22.15 -4.13
N GLN A 150 4.09 23.31 -4.22
CA GLN A 150 4.80 24.56 -4.55
C GLN A 150 5.76 24.96 -3.42
N SER A 151 5.34 24.90 -2.16
CA SER A 151 6.21 25.18 -1.02
C SER A 151 7.36 24.19 -0.95
N TYR A 152 7.09 22.90 -1.21
CA TYR A 152 8.14 21.88 -1.29
C TYR A 152 9.14 22.18 -2.41
N GLN A 153 8.66 22.56 -3.61
CA GLN A 153 9.51 22.90 -4.74
C GLN A 153 10.35 24.17 -4.50
N GLU A 154 9.81 25.19 -3.83
CA GLU A 154 10.54 26.41 -3.45
C GLU A 154 11.71 26.09 -2.49
N MET A 155 11.62 24.99 -1.74
CA MET A 155 12.65 24.54 -0.81
C MET A 155 13.69 23.60 -1.45
N ILE A 156 13.55 23.24 -2.72
CA ILE A 156 14.57 22.49 -3.47
C ILE A 156 15.76 23.43 -3.75
N PHE A 157 16.95 22.89 -3.58
CA PHE A 157 18.18 23.66 -3.72
C PHE A 157 19.20 22.86 -4.54
N SER A 158 19.75 23.49 -5.59
CA SER A 158 20.77 22.86 -6.45
C SER A 158 22.12 23.51 -6.23
N LEU A 159 23.13 22.71 -5.99
CA LEU A 159 24.54 23.09 -5.92
C LEU A 159 25.26 22.68 -7.19
N ARG A 160 26.19 23.49 -7.63
CA ARG A 160 27.05 23.23 -8.79
C ARG A 160 28.52 23.43 -8.43
N VAL A 161 29.37 22.56 -8.96
CA VAL A 161 30.85 22.74 -8.88
C VAL A 161 31.24 24.07 -9.51
N GLY A 162 32.09 24.83 -8.81
CA GLY A 162 32.48 26.18 -9.16
C GLY A 162 31.49 27.28 -8.73
N GLN A 163 30.43 26.93 -8.00
CA GLN A 163 29.51 27.91 -7.44
C GLN A 163 30.12 28.56 -6.20
N GLU A 164 30.06 29.90 -6.13
CA GLU A 164 30.40 30.63 -4.89
C GLU A 164 29.23 30.53 -3.91
N ILE A 165 29.50 30.05 -2.70
CA ILE A 165 28.58 29.96 -1.59
C ILE A 165 29.32 29.98 -0.26
N ASP A 166 28.94 30.90 0.65
CA ASP A 166 29.48 30.91 2.01
C ASP A 166 29.05 29.62 2.75
N ARG A 167 29.99 29.02 3.47
CA ARG A 167 29.72 27.79 4.26
C ARG A 167 28.56 27.96 5.24
N ARG A 168 28.42 29.11 5.88
CA ARG A 168 27.32 29.37 6.81
C ARG A 168 25.99 29.46 6.08
N GLU A 169 25.99 30.07 4.91
CA GLU A 169 24.80 30.12 4.06
C GLU A 169 24.35 28.73 3.68
N LEU A 170 25.27 27.84 3.24
CA LEU A 170 24.95 26.46 2.92
C LEU A 170 24.38 25.69 4.12
N LEU A 171 24.97 25.87 5.31
CA LEU A 171 24.45 25.23 6.53
C LEU A 171 23.07 25.77 6.92
N THR A 172 22.80 27.04 6.73
CA THR A 172 21.49 27.66 6.96
C THR A 172 20.46 27.05 5.97
N PHE A 173 20.81 26.90 4.70
CA PHE A 173 19.95 26.26 3.71
C PHE A 173 19.58 24.83 4.11
N LEU A 174 20.50 24.06 4.66
CA LEU A 174 20.21 22.69 5.13
C LEU A 174 19.23 22.71 6.32
N VAL A 175 19.46 23.57 7.30
CA VAL A 175 18.58 23.69 8.47
C VAL A 175 17.17 24.15 8.06
N ASP A 176 17.06 25.13 7.17
CA ASP A 176 15.77 25.60 6.64
C ASP A 176 15.00 24.50 5.91
N ARG A 177 15.70 23.45 5.41
CA ARG A 177 15.14 22.28 4.76
C ARG A 177 14.93 21.10 5.71
N GLN A 178 14.96 21.39 7.01
CA GLN A 178 14.74 20.41 8.09
C GLN A 178 15.80 19.31 8.19
N TYR A 179 17.01 19.56 7.66
CA TYR A 179 18.16 18.71 7.95
C TYR A 179 18.70 19.03 9.35
N THR A 180 18.99 17.97 10.10
CA THR A 180 19.53 18.09 11.45
C THR A 180 21.03 17.83 11.45
N ARG A 181 21.82 18.67 12.14
CA ARG A 181 23.25 18.41 12.31
C ARG A 181 23.45 17.24 13.28
N ASN A 182 24.10 16.20 12.80
CA ASN A 182 24.50 15.06 13.62
C ASN A 182 25.91 14.61 13.19
N ASP A 183 26.89 14.91 14.04
CA ASP A 183 28.30 14.59 13.76
C ASP A 183 28.63 13.13 14.14
N MET A 184 27.73 12.40 14.83
CA MET A 184 27.93 11.03 15.31
C MET A 184 27.27 10.00 14.40
N ASP A 185 25.96 10.12 14.20
CA ASP A 185 25.15 9.19 13.42
C ASP A 185 24.71 9.82 12.10
N GLN A 186 25.00 9.15 11.01
CA GLN A 186 24.61 9.57 9.67
C GLN A 186 23.35 8.79 9.26
N VAL A 187 22.20 9.30 9.66
CA VAL A 187 20.87 8.79 9.30
C VAL A 187 20.17 9.73 8.34
N LYS A 188 19.08 9.32 7.72
CA LYS A 188 18.30 10.13 6.78
C LYS A 188 18.03 11.53 7.35
N GLY A 189 18.08 12.55 6.50
CA GLY A 189 17.79 13.95 6.89
C GLY A 189 18.82 14.56 7.83
N THR A 190 20.04 13.99 7.94
CA THR A 190 21.11 14.59 8.74
C THR A 190 22.27 15.09 7.90
N PHE A 191 23.03 16.01 8.46
CA PHE A 191 24.31 16.43 7.90
C PHE A 191 25.38 16.52 8.98
N ARG A 192 26.63 16.33 8.59
CA ARG A 192 27.78 16.60 9.45
C ARG A 192 28.80 17.50 8.76
N VAL A 193 29.62 18.18 9.56
CA VAL A 193 30.61 19.16 9.08
C VAL A 193 31.97 18.82 9.67
N ARG A 194 32.96 18.65 8.80
CA ARG A 194 34.36 18.42 9.18
C ARG A 194 35.28 19.35 8.36
N GLY A 195 35.63 20.49 8.93
CA GLY A 195 36.40 21.54 8.22
C GLY A 195 35.58 22.08 7.04
N ASP A 196 36.13 21.99 5.85
CA ASP A 196 35.49 22.45 4.61
C ASP A 196 34.68 21.33 3.89
N VAL A 197 34.48 20.20 4.57
CA VAL A 197 33.72 19.07 4.05
C VAL A 197 32.38 19.01 4.76
N ILE A 198 31.31 19.00 3.98
CA ILE A 198 29.93 18.84 4.44
C ILE A 198 29.40 17.53 3.86
N GLU A 199 28.91 16.64 4.70
CA GLU A 199 28.32 15.37 4.30
C GLU A 199 26.84 15.37 4.66
N ILE A 200 26.00 15.03 3.69
CA ILE A 200 24.54 15.07 3.79
C ILE A 200 24.00 13.67 3.52
N VAL A 201 23.16 13.16 4.41
CA VAL A 201 22.33 11.98 4.14
C VAL A 201 20.98 12.46 3.65
N PRO A 202 20.61 12.21 2.37
CA PRO A 202 19.35 12.70 1.83
C PRO A 202 18.12 12.16 2.60
N GLY A 203 17.01 12.91 2.63
CA GLY A 203 15.78 12.48 3.30
C GLY A 203 15.10 11.26 2.65
N HIS A 204 15.47 10.91 1.42
CA HIS A 204 14.87 9.83 0.64
C HIS A 204 15.72 8.56 0.55
N THR A 205 16.90 8.52 1.16
CA THR A 205 17.77 7.33 1.13
C THR A 205 18.89 7.39 2.18
N GLU A 206 19.32 6.23 2.63
CA GLU A 206 20.53 6.04 3.43
C GLU A 206 21.58 5.21 2.70
N SER A 207 21.33 4.86 1.44
CA SER A 207 22.24 4.02 0.67
C SER A 207 23.53 4.72 0.25
N TYR A 208 23.54 6.05 0.30
CA TYR A 208 24.70 6.86 0.00
C TYR A 208 24.67 8.20 0.78
N ILE A 209 25.83 8.83 0.85
CA ILE A 209 26.05 10.16 1.43
C ILE A 209 26.51 11.09 0.33
N ILE A 210 26.00 12.32 0.29
CA ILE A 210 26.51 13.37 -0.58
C ILE A 210 27.56 14.16 0.19
N ARG A 211 28.77 14.13 -0.31
CA ARG A 211 29.90 14.88 0.22
C ARG A 211 30.17 16.09 -0.64
N ILE A 212 30.12 17.27 -0.03
CA ILE A 212 30.42 18.56 -0.64
C ILE A 212 31.73 19.05 -0.05
N GLU A 213 32.72 19.26 -0.89
CA GLU A 213 34.01 19.82 -0.52
C GLU A 213 34.07 21.27 -0.97
N LEU A 214 34.39 22.17 -0.04
CA LEU A 214 34.54 23.60 -0.31
C LEU A 214 36.05 23.97 -0.38
N PHE A 215 36.39 24.86 -1.26
CA PHE A 215 37.68 25.54 -1.28
C PHE A 215 37.47 27.04 -1.09
N GLY A 216 37.60 27.48 0.17
CA GLY A 216 37.13 28.82 0.58
C GLY A 216 35.61 28.89 0.49
N ASP A 217 35.09 29.83 -0.28
CA ASP A 217 33.67 30.04 -0.53
C ASP A 217 33.21 29.44 -1.89
N GLU A 218 33.96 28.51 -2.47
CA GLU A 218 33.64 27.89 -3.74
C GLU A 218 33.41 26.37 -3.55
N VAL A 219 32.40 25.80 -4.21
CA VAL A 219 32.16 24.38 -4.27
C VAL A 219 33.19 23.73 -5.17
N ASP A 220 34.19 23.06 -4.60
CA ASP A 220 35.26 22.39 -5.34
C ASP A 220 34.79 21.04 -5.90
N ARG A 221 34.08 20.25 -5.10
CA ARG A 221 33.64 18.90 -5.49
C ARG A 221 32.34 18.49 -4.85
N ILE A 222 31.55 17.73 -5.60
CA ILE A 222 30.33 17.05 -5.12
C ILE A 222 30.44 15.58 -5.48
N THR A 223 30.43 14.70 -4.47
CA THR A 223 30.58 13.25 -4.63
C THR A 223 29.54 12.46 -3.86
N GLU A 224 29.14 11.35 -4.43
CA GLU A 224 28.37 10.31 -3.76
C GLU A 224 29.33 9.30 -3.14
N VAL A 225 29.16 9.01 -1.86
CA VAL A 225 30.05 8.16 -1.08
C VAL A 225 29.24 7.03 -0.43
N ASP A 226 29.83 5.86 -0.41
CA ASP A 226 29.29 4.73 0.34
C ASP A 226 29.39 4.99 1.85
N PRO A 227 28.27 4.88 2.60
CA PRO A 227 28.23 5.22 4.03
C PRO A 227 29.17 4.36 4.90
N LEU A 228 29.38 3.11 4.51
CA LEU A 228 30.15 2.14 5.28
C LEU A 228 31.65 2.24 4.97
N THR A 229 32.00 2.30 3.69
CA THR A 229 33.39 2.24 3.24
C THR A 229 34.01 3.62 3.02
N GLY A 230 33.20 4.66 2.83
CA GLY A 230 33.64 6.00 2.47
C GLY A 230 34.17 6.12 1.04
N HIS A 231 34.05 5.08 0.21
CA HIS A 231 34.49 5.10 -1.17
C HIS A 231 33.55 5.96 -2.04
N VAL A 232 34.15 6.75 -2.94
CA VAL A 232 33.41 7.54 -3.92
C VAL A 232 32.79 6.59 -4.95
N GLN A 233 31.48 6.64 -5.09
CA GLN A 233 30.68 5.86 -6.05
C GLN A 233 30.40 6.65 -7.32
N ALA A 234 30.15 7.96 -7.19
CA ALA A 234 29.88 8.87 -8.30
C ALA A 234 30.40 10.28 -7.99
N SER A 235 30.56 11.10 -9.05
CA SER A 235 30.88 12.51 -8.97
C SER A 235 29.88 13.30 -9.79
N TYR A 236 29.45 14.44 -9.26
CA TYR A 236 28.43 15.29 -9.86
C TYR A 236 28.96 16.68 -10.17
N ASN A 237 28.61 17.21 -11.34
CA ASN A 237 28.82 18.64 -11.62
C ASN A 237 27.72 19.51 -11.00
N THR A 238 26.52 18.94 -10.83
CA THR A 238 25.37 19.58 -10.18
C THR A 238 24.63 18.51 -9.35
N TYR A 239 24.25 18.85 -8.14
CA TYR A 239 23.44 18.00 -7.29
C TYR A 239 22.28 18.79 -6.70
N THR A 240 21.09 18.18 -6.69
CA THR A 240 19.85 18.77 -6.17
C THR A 240 19.57 18.21 -4.78
N ILE A 241 19.47 19.09 -3.79
CA ILE A 241 19.12 18.77 -2.42
C ILE A 241 17.63 19.02 -2.25
N TYR A 242 16.92 17.98 -1.84
CA TYR A 242 15.50 18.02 -1.53
C TYR A 242 15.28 18.24 -0.04
N PRO A 243 14.12 18.75 0.40
CA PRO A 243 13.77 18.80 1.82
C PRO A 243 13.85 17.44 2.50
N ALA A 244 14.20 17.45 3.79
CA ALA A 244 14.25 16.21 4.60
C ALA A 244 12.87 15.75 5.06
N GLU A 245 11.87 16.64 5.11
CA GLU A 245 10.52 16.38 5.63
C GLU A 245 9.44 16.67 4.57
N GLU A 246 8.30 15.96 4.67
CA GLU A 246 7.15 16.12 3.75
C GLU A 246 6.40 17.46 3.97
N TYR A 247 6.26 17.90 5.23
CA TYR A 247 5.61 19.15 5.59
C TYR A 247 6.65 20.26 5.80
N ILE A 248 6.94 20.98 4.73
CA ILE A 248 7.94 22.04 4.76
C ILE A 248 7.40 23.33 4.15
N THR A 249 7.79 24.45 4.74
CA THR A 249 7.52 25.78 4.21
C THR A 249 8.61 26.75 4.64
N SER A 250 8.68 27.92 4.03
CA SER A 250 9.64 28.96 4.43
C SER A 250 9.35 29.46 5.85
N ARG A 251 10.40 29.90 6.54
CA ARG A 251 10.27 30.45 7.89
C ARG A 251 9.25 31.60 7.97
N GLU A 252 9.22 32.48 6.96
CA GLU A 252 8.25 33.58 6.87
C GLU A 252 6.80 33.05 6.82
N LYS A 253 6.51 32.09 5.96
CA LYS A 253 5.20 31.46 5.88
C LYS A 253 4.82 30.75 7.19
N MET A 254 5.79 30.09 7.84
CA MET A 254 5.56 29.43 9.13
C MET A 254 5.20 30.43 10.23
N LEU A 255 5.90 31.56 10.31
CA LEU A 255 5.60 32.63 11.30
C LEU A 255 4.20 33.20 11.04
N TYR A 256 3.84 33.44 9.78
CA TYR A 256 2.50 33.89 9.44
C TYR A 256 1.43 32.84 9.81
N ALA A 257 1.70 31.54 9.58
CA ALA A 257 0.82 30.47 10.02
C ALA A 257 0.62 30.48 11.54
N CYS A 258 1.69 30.69 12.33
CA CYS A 258 1.59 30.82 13.79
C CYS A 258 0.66 31.95 14.21
N ASP A 259 0.73 33.10 13.53
CA ASP A 259 -0.14 34.24 13.84
C ASP A 259 -1.61 33.90 13.54
N THR A 260 -1.90 33.25 12.41
CA THR A 260 -3.28 32.85 12.06
C THR A 260 -3.81 31.71 12.94
N ILE A 261 -2.94 30.81 13.44
CA ILE A 261 -3.31 29.81 14.45
C ILE A 261 -3.67 30.49 15.77
N GLU A 262 -2.92 31.50 16.17
CA GLU A 262 -3.18 32.26 17.40
C GLU A 262 -4.51 33.02 17.31
N GLU A 263 -4.85 33.58 16.15
CA GLU A 263 -6.16 34.19 15.90
C GLU A 263 -7.31 33.18 16.04
N GLU A 264 -7.19 32.02 15.40
CA GLU A 264 -8.20 30.95 15.52
C GLU A 264 -8.32 30.46 16.97
N LEU A 265 -7.20 30.36 17.70
CA LEU A 265 -7.22 30.01 19.12
C LEU A 265 -8.03 31.04 19.94
N LYS A 266 -7.84 32.35 19.74
CA LYS A 266 -8.59 33.39 20.43
C LYS A 266 -10.09 33.27 20.21
N ASP A 267 -10.51 33.03 18.94
CA ASP A 267 -11.89 32.82 18.59
C ASP A 267 -12.49 31.56 19.26
N ARG A 268 -11.70 30.47 19.30
CA ARG A 268 -12.14 29.23 19.91
C ARG A 268 -12.21 29.31 21.43
N LEU A 269 -11.31 30.01 22.07
CA LEU A 269 -11.33 30.29 23.52
C LEU A 269 -12.56 31.11 23.91
N GLN A 270 -12.92 32.12 23.11
CA GLN A 270 -14.12 32.92 23.32
C GLN A 270 -15.38 32.04 23.20
N TYR A 271 -15.44 31.15 22.20
CA TYR A 271 -16.53 30.20 22.05
C TYR A 271 -16.72 29.31 23.29
N TYR A 272 -15.64 28.76 23.87
CA TYR A 272 -15.72 27.92 25.06
C TYR A 272 -16.09 28.72 26.31
N GLN A 273 -15.64 29.96 26.40
CA GLN A 273 -16.01 30.86 27.50
C GLN A 273 -17.50 31.15 27.46
N ASP A 274 -18.06 31.51 26.30
CA ASP A 274 -19.49 31.78 26.09
C ASP A 274 -20.36 30.54 26.34
N ALA A 275 -19.84 29.37 25.99
CA ALA A 275 -20.50 28.09 26.20
C ALA A 275 -20.34 27.51 27.62
N ALA A 276 -19.65 28.21 28.53
CA ALA A 276 -19.31 27.75 29.88
C ALA A 276 -18.61 26.37 29.92
N LYS A 277 -17.64 26.16 29.04
CA LYS A 277 -16.83 24.94 28.88
C LYS A 277 -15.38 25.19 29.35
N PRO A 278 -15.10 25.29 30.66
CA PRO A 278 -13.78 25.66 31.17
C PRO A 278 -12.71 24.59 30.90
N LEU A 279 -13.09 23.33 30.90
CA LEU A 279 -12.16 22.22 30.69
C LEU A 279 -11.67 22.19 29.24
N GLU A 280 -12.55 22.37 28.28
CA GLU A 280 -12.23 22.45 26.86
C GLU A 280 -11.39 23.70 26.55
N TYR A 281 -11.69 24.81 27.23
CA TYR A 281 -10.90 26.05 27.17
C TYR A 281 -9.45 25.80 27.57
N GLU A 282 -9.22 25.21 28.75
CA GLU A 282 -7.87 24.95 29.26
C GLU A 282 -7.09 23.96 28.40
N ARG A 283 -7.74 22.89 27.94
CA ARG A 283 -7.12 21.89 27.07
C ARG A 283 -6.58 22.51 25.79
N ILE A 284 -7.41 23.26 25.08
CA ILE A 284 -7.02 23.83 23.78
C ILE A 284 -6.00 24.95 23.92
N ASP A 285 -6.12 25.78 24.96
CA ASP A 285 -5.20 26.89 25.21
C ASP A 285 -3.78 26.37 25.48
N ASN A 286 -3.62 25.47 26.44
CA ASN A 286 -2.32 24.91 26.81
C ASN A 286 -1.65 24.21 25.61
N ARG A 287 -2.39 23.33 24.91
CA ARG A 287 -1.84 22.59 23.79
C ARG A 287 -1.44 23.50 22.65
N THR A 288 -2.33 24.38 22.22
CA THR A 288 -2.08 25.19 21.03
C THR A 288 -0.96 26.20 21.26
N ARG A 289 -0.85 26.79 22.47
CA ARG A 289 0.27 27.70 22.78
C ARG A 289 1.62 26.99 22.77
N HIS A 290 1.68 25.79 23.33
CA HIS A 290 2.88 24.95 23.25
C HIS A 290 3.27 24.61 21.81
N ASP A 291 2.30 24.20 21.00
CA ASP A 291 2.52 23.88 19.58
C ASP A 291 3.01 25.13 18.79
N ILE A 292 2.42 26.31 19.04
CA ILE A 292 2.86 27.58 18.43
C ILE A 292 4.31 27.92 18.81
N GLU A 293 4.70 27.75 20.08
CA GLU A 293 6.06 27.96 20.54
C GLU A 293 7.05 27.06 19.78
N MET A 294 6.76 25.77 19.68
CA MET A 294 7.59 24.84 18.93
C MET A 294 7.69 25.21 17.44
N LEU A 295 6.57 25.59 16.82
CA LEU A 295 6.56 26.00 15.41
C LEU A 295 7.40 27.28 15.18
N ARG A 296 7.36 28.23 16.10
CA ARG A 296 8.16 29.48 16.02
C ARG A 296 9.66 29.23 16.22
N GLU A 297 10.04 28.31 17.10
CA GLU A 297 11.44 28.07 17.44
C GLU A 297 12.09 27.04 16.52
N VAL A 298 11.44 25.91 16.30
CA VAL A 298 12.01 24.75 15.60
C VAL A 298 11.39 24.53 14.21
N GLY A 299 10.20 25.08 13.96
CA GLY A 299 9.48 24.92 12.70
C GLY A 299 8.67 23.62 12.59
N ILE A 300 8.63 22.81 13.65
CA ILE A 300 7.90 21.55 13.70
C ILE A 300 7.29 21.32 15.08
N CYS A 301 6.14 20.64 15.14
CA CYS A 301 5.53 20.18 16.39
C CYS A 301 4.85 18.83 16.21
N PRO A 302 4.61 18.05 17.30
CA PRO A 302 3.83 16.82 17.22
C PRO A 302 2.41 17.09 16.71
N GLY A 303 2.03 16.40 15.62
CA GLY A 303 0.71 16.58 15.00
C GLY A 303 0.62 17.87 14.15
N ILE A 304 1.73 18.34 13.58
CA ILE A 304 1.81 19.51 12.68
C ILE A 304 0.77 19.45 11.56
N GLU A 305 0.42 18.26 11.11
CA GLU A 305 -0.60 18.03 10.08
C GLU A 305 -1.96 18.64 10.43
N ASN A 306 -2.28 18.79 11.73
CA ASN A 306 -3.54 19.40 12.16
C ASN A 306 -3.59 20.91 11.92
N TYR A 307 -2.44 21.53 11.68
CA TYR A 307 -2.29 22.94 11.34
C TYR A 307 -2.02 23.18 9.85
N SER A 308 -2.11 22.12 9.03
CA SER A 308 -1.79 22.19 7.59
C SER A 308 -2.57 23.26 6.83
N ARG A 309 -3.82 23.55 7.22
CA ARG A 309 -4.61 24.64 6.62
C ARG A 309 -3.91 25.99 6.75
N HIS A 310 -3.38 26.31 7.92
CA HIS A 310 -2.66 27.56 8.19
C HIS A 310 -1.31 27.60 7.48
N ILE A 311 -0.58 26.48 7.54
CA ILE A 311 0.76 26.34 6.92
C ILE A 311 0.66 26.51 5.40
N ASP A 312 -0.35 25.94 4.79
CA ASP A 312 -0.61 26.02 3.35
C ASP A 312 -1.28 27.35 2.92
N GLY A 313 -1.80 28.15 3.87
CA GLY A 313 -2.56 29.35 3.59
C GLY A 313 -3.93 29.08 2.96
N ARG A 314 -4.51 27.90 3.18
CA ARG A 314 -5.82 27.49 2.66
C ARG A 314 -6.98 28.16 3.43
N LYS A 315 -8.10 28.38 2.73
CA LYS A 315 -9.34 28.87 3.34
C LYS A 315 -10.05 27.73 4.10
N PRO A 316 -10.89 28.05 5.11
CA PRO A 316 -11.71 27.04 5.78
C PRO A 316 -12.54 26.22 4.78
N GLY A 317 -12.50 24.88 4.94
CA GLY A 317 -13.21 23.94 4.07
C GLY A 317 -12.50 23.60 2.75
N GLU A 318 -11.44 24.29 2.41
CA GLU A 318 -10.63 24.00 1.23
C GLU A 318 -9.93 22.64 1.37
N ARG A 319 -9.88 21.85 0.28
CA ARG A 319 -9.23 20.53 0.31
C ARG A 319 -7.74 20.62 0.62
N PRO A 320 -7.16 19.64 1.30
CA PRO A 320 -5.72 19.57 1.45
C PRO A 320 -5.03 19.22 0.11
N TYR A 321 -3.75 19.52 0.04
CA TYR A 321 -2.88 18.94 -0.97
C TYR A 321 -2.64 17.46 -0.68
N CYS A 322 -2.44 16.67 -1.70
CA CYS A 322 -2.19 15.23 -1.60
C CYS A 322 -1.20 14.79 -2.67
N LEU A 323 -0.88 13.50 -2.75
CA LEU A 323 0.07 12.99 -3.74
C LEU A 323 -0.32 13.36 -5.18
N ILE A 324 -1.63 13.42 -5.48
CA ILE A 324 -2.12 13.75 -6.83
C ILE A 324 -1.68 15.15 -7.27
N ASP A 325 -1.52 16.09 -6.33
CA ASP A 325 -1.09 17.47 -6.62
C ASP A 325 0.40 17.57 -7.03
N TYR A 326 1.19 16.52 -6.81
CA TYR A 326 2.57 16.43 -7.26
C TYR A 326 2.68 15.93 -8.71
N PHE A 327 1.61 15.38 -9.27
CA PHE A 327 1.54 15.01 -10.68
C PHE A 327 1.32 16.23 -11.55
N PRO A 328 1.80 16.23 -12.81
CA PRO A 328 1.40 17.24 -13.78
C PRO A 328 -0.10 17.09 -14.12
N ASP A 329 -0.70 18.14 -14.67
CA ASP A 329 -2.13 18.15 -15.02
C ASP A 329 -2.55 17.02 -15.98
N ASP A 330 -1.63 16.54 -16.82
CA ASP A 330 -1.86 15.45 -17.77
C ASP A 330 -1.13 14.18 -17.31
N PHE A 331 -1.76 13.42 -16.44
CA PHE A 331 -1.29 12.11 -16.00
C PHE A 331 -2.35 11.03 -16.21
N LEU A 332 -1.96 9.78 -16.11
CA LEU A 332 -2.85 8.63 -16.18
C LEU A 332 -3.06 8.04 -14.80
N LEU A 333 -4.32 7.83 -14.42
CA LEU A 333 -4.69 7.04 -13.25
C LEU A 333 -5.04 5.61 -13.66
N ILE A 334 -4.48 4.63 -12.98
CA ILE A 334 -4.89 3.22 -13.06
C ILE A 334 -5.34 2.79 -11.68
N VAL A 335 -6.55 2.25 -11.57
CA VAL A 335 -7.10 1.76 -10.30
C VAL A 335 -7.24 0.25 -10.41
N ASP A 336 -6.36 -0.46 -9.72
CA ASP A 336 -6.42 -1.92 -9.65
C ASP A 336 -7.44 -2.36 -8.61
N GLU A 337 -8.16 -3.45 -8.91
CA GLU A 337 -9.32 -3.93 -8.14
C GLU A 337 -10.29 -2.77 -7.80
N SER A 338 -10.65 -2.01 -8.81
CA SER A 338 -11.40 -0.73 -8.70
C SER A 338 -12.71 -0.87 -7.93
N HIS A 339 -13.39 -2.01 -8.03
CA HIS A 339 -14.62 -2.33 -7.30
C HIS A 339 -14.44 -2.35 -5.77
N VAL A 340 -13.21 -2.44 -5.26
CA VAL A 340 -12.86 -2.33 -3.84
C VAL A 340 -12.27 -0.95 -3.54
N MET A 341 -11.34 -0.49 -4.39
CA MET A 341 -10.59 0.75 -4.16
C MET A 341 -11.48 2.00 -4.21
N LEU A 342 -12.39 2.11 -5.17
CA LEU A 342 -13.26 3.30 -5.29
C LEU A 342 -14.23 3.45 -4.11
N PRO A 343 -14.93 2.39 -3.63
CA PRO A 343 -15.70 2.46 -2.39
C PRO A 343 -14.84 2.79 -1.16
N GLN A 344 -13.60 2.32 -1.09
CA GLN A 344 -12.67 2.67 -0.02
C GLN A 344 -12.36 4.16 -0.02
N ILE A 345 -12.00 4.75 -1.18
CA ILE A 345 -11.77 6.20 -1.32
C ILE A 345 -13.01 6.98 -0.86
N ARG A 346 -14.19 6.55 -1.26
CA ARG A 346 -15.47 7.20 -0.89
C ARG A 346 -15.73 7.16 0.62
N GLY A 347 -15.36 6.07 1.28
CA GLY A 347 -15.60 5.86 2.72
C GLY A 347 -14.65 6.62 3.64
N MET A 348 -13.43 6.97 3.19
CA MET A 348 -12.39 7.52 4.05
C MET A 348 -12.77 8.86 4.69
N PHE A 349 -13.38 9.76 3.95
CA PHE A 349 -13.73 11.09 4.45
C PHE A 349 -14.65 11.07 5.68
N ASN A 350 -15.72 10.28 5.63
CA ASN A 350 -16.75 10.27 6.69
C ASN A 350 -16.19 9.73 8.01
N GLY A 351 -15.34 8.71 7.96
CA GLY A 351 -14.70 8.12 9.14
C GLY A 351 -13.77 9.11 9.84
N ASP A 352 -12.91 9.79 9.07
CA ASP A 352 -11.99 10.80 9.60
C ASP A 352 -12.76 12.00 10.17
N ARG A 353 -13.78 12.48 9.46
CA ARG A 353 -14.60 13.64 9.86
C ARG A 353 -15.26 13.44 11.21
N SER A 354 -15.98 12.33 11.40
CA SER A 354 -16.71 12.04 12.64
C SER A 354 -15.78 11.99 13.86
N ARG A 355 -14.61 11.39 13.71
CA ARG A 355 -13.59 11.31 14.77
C ARG A 355 -13.06 12.69 15.14
N LYS A 356 -12.72 13.51 14.18
CA LYS A 356 -12.17 14.87 14.39
C LYS A 356 -13.18 15.86 14.93
N GLU A 357 -14.42 15.78 14.53
CA GLU A 357 -15.50 16.61 15.08
C GLU A 357 -15.58 16.46 16.60
N THR A 358 -15.48 15.23 17.12
CA THR A 358 -15.45 14.97 18.55
C THR A 358 -14.23 15.61 19.21
N LEU A 359 -13.03 15.47 18.62
CA LEU A 359 -11.81 16.10 19.14
C LEU A 359 -11.92 17.65 19.20
N VAL A 360 -12.51 18.25 18.19
CA VAL A 360 -12.72 19.70 18.13
C VAL A 360 -13.77 20.15 19.14
N GLU A 361 -14.87 19.41 19.28
CA GLU A 361 -15.94 19.77 20.22
C GLU A 361 -15.47 19.77 21.68
N TYR A 362 -14.62 18.81 22.04
CA TYR A 362 -14.13 18.63 23.41
C TYR A 362 -12.75 19.27 23.69
N GLY A 363 -12.29 20.20 22.84
CA GLY A 363 -11.13 21.05 23.11
C GLY A 363 -9.77 20.37 22.93
N PHE A 364 -9.69 19.26 22.21
CA PHE A 364 -8.43 18.60 21.90
C PHE A 364 -7.75 19.13 20.63
N ARG A 365 -8.54 19.64 19.68
CA ARG A 365 -8.03 20.23 18.43
C ARG A 365 -8.81 21.49 18.05
N LEU A 366 -8.14 22.40 17.31
CA LEU A 366 -8.77 23.57 16.71
C LEU A 366 -9.69 23.14 15.54
N PRO A 367 -10.70 23.95 15.19
CA PRO A 367 -11.57 23.67 14.03
C PRO A 367 -10.81 23.44 12.72
N SER A 368 -9.65 24.09 12.52
CA SER A 368 -8.79 23.91 11.35
C SER A 368 -8.29 22.47 11.15
N ALA A 369 -8.22 21.68 12.22
CA ALA A 369 -7.87 20.26 12.14
C ALA A 369 -8.86 19.45 11.27
N LEU A 370 -10.10 19.92 11.12
CA LEU A 370 -11.11 19.31 10.23
C LEU A 370 -10.73 19.43 8.74
N ASP A 371 -9.87 20.36 8.38
CA ASP A 371 -9.39 20.58 7.02
C ASP A 371 -8.12 19.79 6.68
N ASN A 372 -7.51 19.12 7.66
CA ASN A 372 -6.56 18.04 7.45
C ASN A 372 -7.32 16.70 7.33
N ARG A 373 -7.69 16.33 6.16
CA ARG A 373 -8.60 15.23 5.88
C ARG A 373 -8.27 14.54 4.56
N PRO A 374 -8.70 13.30 4.34
CA PRO A 374 -8.66 12.75 3.00
C PRO A 374 -9.56 13.54 2.04
N LEU A 375 -9.29 13.42 0.75
CA LEU A 375 -10.16 14.00 -0.28
C LEU A 375 -11.58 13.45 -0.15
N ARG A 376 -12.56 14.30 -0.43
CA ARG A 376 -13.91 13.81 -0.76
C ARG A 376 -13.87 13.13 -2.13
N PHE A 377 -14.79 12.22 -2.35
CA PHE A 377 -14.82 11.48 -3.61
C PHE A 377 -14.96 12.41 -4.83
N GLU A 378 -15.81 13.44 -4.74
CA GLU A 378 -16.02 14.42 -5.81
C GLU A 378 -14.78 15.30 -6.06
N GLU A 379 -13.98 15.54 -5.02
CA GLU A 379 -12.69 16.24 -5.16
C GLU A 379 -11.67 15.36 -5.87
N PHE A 380 -11.63 14.06 -5.51
CA PHE A 380 -10.81 13.08 -6.19
C PHE A 380 -11.16 13.00 -7.69
N GLU A 381 -12.45 12.85 -8.03
CA GLU A 381 -12.90 12.78 -9.43
C GLU A 381 -12.52 14.00 -10.27
N LYS A 382 -12.52 15.19 -9.65
CA LYS A 382 -12.16 16.44 -10.34
C LYS A 382 -10.67 16.54 -10.65
N LEU A 383 -9.82 15.94 -9.81
CA LEU A 383 -8.36 15.97 -9.99
C LEU A 383 -7.87 14.99 -11.05
N ILE A 384 -8.66 13.99 -11.41
CA ILE A 384 -8.25 12.94 -12.34
C ILE A 384 -8.55 13.37 -13.80
N PRO A 385 -7.51 13.51 -14.63
CA PRO A 385 -7.72 13.85 -16.04
C PRO A 385 -8.22 12.65 -16.85
N GLN A 386 -7.58 11.48 -16.71
CA GLN A 386 -7.96 10.24 -17.36
C GLN A 386 -7.70 9.04 -16.44
N ALA A 387 -8.61 8.08 -16.44
CA ALA A 387 -8.53 6.88 -15.60
C ALA A 387 -8.84 5.59 -16.37
N ILE A 388 -8.13 4.52 -16.00
CA ILE A 388 -8.46 3.14 -16.34
C ILE A 388 -8.81 2.41 -15.05
N TYR A 389 -10.04 1.93 -14.95
CA TYR A 389 -10.51 1.08 -13.86
C TYR A 389 -10.31 -0.38 -14.23
N VAL A 390 -9.53 -1.10 -13.45
CA VAL A 390 -9.15 -2.50 -13.71
C VAL A 390 -9.82 -3.39 -12.69
N SER A 391 -10.61 -4.34 -13.13
CA SER A 391 -11.29 -5.28 -12.24
C SER A 391 -11.74 -6.55 -12.98
N ALA A 392 -11.81 -7.67 -12.27
CA ALA A 392 -12.50 -8.87 -12.74
C ALA A 392 -14.03 -8.74 -12.60
N THR A 393 -14.49 -7.85 -11.72
CA THR A 393 -15.89 -7.64 -11.36
C THR A 393 -16.17 -6.15 -11.14
N PRO A 394 -16.14 -5.32 -12.20
CA PRO A 394 -16.37 -3.87 -12.08
C PRO A 394 -17.67 -3.56 -11.32
N GLY A 395 -17.66 -2.45 -10.55
CA GLY A 395 -18.82 -1.96 -9.83
C GLY A 395 -19.80 -1.20 -10.72
N ASP A 396 -20.98 -0.91 -10.17
CA ASP A 396 -22.01 -0.14 -10.90
C ASP A 396 -21.49 1.25 -11.27
N TYR A 397 -20.78 1.90 -10.35
CA TYR A 397 -20.19 3.22 -10.59
C TYR A 397 -19.23 3.23 -11.80
N GLU A 398 -18.34 2.23 -11.91
CA GLU A 398 -17.40 2.12 -13.03
C GLU A 398 -18.15 1.91 -14.35
N LEU A 399 -19.15 1.02 -14.36
CA LEU A 399 -19.93 0.67 -15.56
C LEU A 399 -20.85 1.82 -15.98
N GLU A 400 -21.49 2.50 -15.06
CA GLU A 400 -22.31 3.69 -15.33
C GLU A 400 -21.47 4.82 -15.94
N GLY A 401 -20.26 5.04 -15.41
CA GLY A 401 -19.33 6.05 -15.90
C GLY A 401 -18.88 5.87 -17.35
N VAL A 402 -18.96 4.65 -17.87
CA VAL A 402 -18.61 4.30 -19.25
C VAL A 402 -19.83 3.83 -20.07
N HIS A 403 -21.05 4.08 -19.60
CA HIS A 403 -22.30 3.68 -20.26
C HIS A 403 -22.40 2.19 -20.59
N GLY A 404 -21.78 1.34 -19.77
CA GLY A 404 -21.75 -0.10 -19.94
C GLY A 404 -20.70 -0.58 -20.98
N GLU A 405 -19.94 0.31 -21.60
CA GLU A 405 -18.84 -0.05 -22.50
C GLU A 405 -17.58 -0.40 -21.70
N TYR A 406 -16.98 -1.55 -21.95
CA TYR A 406 -15.73 -1.95 -21.31
C TYR A 406 -14.85 -2.76 -22.25
N VAL A 407 -13.55 -2.70 -22.02
CA VAL A 407 -12.57 -3.52 -22.70
C VAL A 407 -12.48 -4.86 -21.97
N GLU A 408 -12.62 -5.97 -22.70
CA GLU A 408 -12.65 -7.31 -22.13
C GLU A 408 -11.30 -8.01 -22.29
N GLN A 409 -10.85 -8.69 -21.23
CA GLN A 409 -9.64 -9.52 -21.22
C GLN A 409 -9.91 -10.81 -20.45
N ILE A 410 -10.35 -11.85 -21.17
CA ILE A 410 -10.81 -13.11 -20.60
C ILE A 410 -9.79 -14.23 -20.82
N ILE A 411 -9.09 -14.23 -21.94
CA ILE A 411 -8.16 -15.29 -22.32
C ILE A 411 -6.90 -15.23 -21.44
N ARG A 412 -6.55 -16.37 -20.86
CA ARG A 412 -5.29 -16.53 -20.12
C ARG A 412 -4.20 -17.01 -21.08
N PRO A 413 -3.02 -16.39 -21.05
CA PRO A 413 -1.87 -16.86 -21.87
C PRO A 413 -1.48 -18.32 -21.61
N THR A 414 -1.78 -18.84 -20.44
CA THR A 414 -1.53 -20.23 -20.02
C THR A 414 -2.54 -21.25 -20.56
N GLY A 415 -3.61 -20.78 -21.20
CA GLY A 415 -4.73 -21.61 -21.64
C GLY A 415 -5.66 -22.07 -20.52
N LEU A 416 -5.43 -21.65 -19.27
CA LEU A 416 -6.30 -22.03 -18.15
C LEU A 416 -7.72 -21.50 -18.34
N LEU A 417 -8.68 -22.36 -18.01
CA LEU A 417 -10.10 -22.09 -18.12
C LEU A 417 -10.69 -21.62 -16.79
N ASP A 418 -11.80 -20.89 -16.85
CA ASP A 418 -12.62 -20.70 -15.67
C ASP A 418 -13.17 -22.03 -15.19
N PRO A 419 -13.36 -22.23 -13.85
CA PRO A 419 -13.70 -23.54 -13.30
C PRO A 419 -15.11 -23.98 -13.70
N ILE A 420 -15.35 -25.28 -13.61
CA ILE A 420 -16.69 -25.86 -13.69
C ILE A 420 -17.40 -25.61 -12.38
N ILE A 421 -18.66 -25.19 -12.43
CA ILE A 421 -19.49 -24.94 -11.25
C ILE A 421 -20.59 -25.99 -11.17
N GLU A 422 -20.71 -26.62 -10.01
CA GLU A 422 -21.82 -27.50 -9.66
C GLU A 422 -22.60 -26.89 -8.48
N VAL A 423 -23.93 -27.07 -8.51
CA VAL A 423 -24.79 -26.73 -7.37
C VAL A 423 -25.28 -28.04 -6.76
N ARG A 424 -25.03 -28.24 -5.49
CA ARG A 424 -25.43 -29.44 -4.73
C ARG A 424 -26.31 -29.07 -3.56
N PRO A 425 -27.22 -29.95 -3.07
CA PRO A 425 -28.10 -29.67 -1.96
C PRO A 425 -27.31 -29.48 -0.63
N ILE A 426 -27.91 -28.79 0.30
CA ILE A 426 -27.33 -28.57 1.64
C ILE A 426 -27.40 -29.86 2.49
N GLU A 427 -28.40 -30.69 2.26
CA GLU A 427 -28.52 -31.99 2.92
C GLU A 427 -27.28 -32.86 2.60
N ASP A 428 -26.68 -33.42 3.66
CA ASP A 428 -25.45 -34.23 3.64
C ASP A 428 -24.21 -33.52 3.07
N GLN A 429 -24.21 -32.17 3.01
CA GLN A 429 -23.11 -31.38 2.44
C GLN A 429 -21.74 -31.68 3.08
N ILE A 430 -21.70 -31.99 4.38
CA ILE A 430 -20.43 -32.23 5.09
C ILE A 430 -19.82 -33.58 4.67
N ASP A 431 -20.62 -34.61 4.52
CA ASP A 431 -20.17 -35.93 4.06
C ASP A 431 -19.70 -35.85 2.59
N ASP A 432 -20.40 -35.06 1.77
CA ASP A 432 -20.04 -34.82 0.39
C ASP A 432 -18.69 -34.04 0.31
N ILE A 433 -18.52 -33.00 1.12
CA ILE A 433 -17.26 -32.24 1.23
C ILE A 433 -16.10 -33.14 1.63
N ILE A 434 -16.28 -34.02 2.64
CA ILE A 434 -15.23 -34.94 3.09
C ILE A 434 -14.82 -35.87 1.94
N SER A 435 -15.78 -36.40 1.19
CA SER A 435 -15.53 -37.26 0.02
C SER A 435 -14.72 -36.48 -1.06
N GLU A 436 -15.11 -35.25 -1.35
CA GLU A 436 -14.42 -34.40 -2.33
C GLU A 436 -13.00 -34.01 -1.88
N ILE A 437 -12.81 -33.75 -0.59
CA ILE A 437 -11.48 -33.47 -0.01
C ILE A 437 -10.57 -34.68 -0.21
N GLN A 438 -11.04 -35.89 0.11
CA GLN A 438 -10.24 -37.10 -0.03
C GLN A 438 -9.77 -37.31 -1.47
N LEU A 439 -10.67 -37.11 -2.46
CA LEU A 439 -10.32 -37.17 -3.88
C LEU A 439 -9.22 -36.18 -4.28
N ARG A 440 -9.21 -34.95 -3.68
CA ARG A 440 -8.19 -33.95 -3.97
C ARG A 440 -6.86 -34.26 -3.27
N ILE A 441 -6.90 -34.81 -2.06
CA ILE A 441 -5.71 -35.26 -1.34
C ILE A 441 -4.98 -36.36 -2.13
N GLU A 442 -5.69 -37.32 -2.70
CA GLU A 442 -5.11 -38.37 -3.54
C GLU A 442 -4.37 -37.83 -4.76
N ARG A 443 -4.78 -36.65 -5.26
CA ARG A 443 -4.14 -35.94 -6.37
C ARG A 443 -3.08 -34.94 -5.93
N ASN A 444 -2.83 -34.85 -4.62
CA ASN A 444 -1.95 -33.83 -4.02
C ASN A 444 -2.41 -32.39 -4.32
N GLU A 445 -3.70 -32.16 -4.38
CA GLU A 445 -4.34 -30.86 -4.60
C GLU A 445 -4.89 -30.30 -3.29
N ARG A 446 -5.28 -29.01 -3.27
CA ARG A 446 -5.78 -28.30 -2.10
C ARG A 446 -7.21 -27.87 -2.29
N VAL A 447 -7.90 -27.70 -1.17
CA VAL A 447 -9.33 -27.33 -1.12
C VAL A 447 -9.51 -26.05 -0.32
N LEU A 448 -10.30 -25.12 -0.84
CA LEU A 448 -10.79 -23.95 -0.11
C LEU A 448 -12.27 -24.11 0.22
N ILE A 449 -12.67 -23.78 1.43
CA ILE A 449 -14.07 -23.79 1.86
C ILE A 449 -14.45 -22.42 2.40
N THR A 450 -15.51 -21.83 1.89
CA THR A 450 -16.01 -20.53 2.36
C THR A 450 -17.26 -20.67 3.17
N THR A 451 -17.28 -20.06 4.35
CA THR A 451 -18.41 -20.00 5.28
C THR A 451 -18.94 -18.58 5.44
N LEU A 452 -20.08 -18.40 6.10
CA LEU A 452 -20.68 -17.08 6.36
C LEU A 452 -20.24 -16.47 7.69
N THR A 453 -19.85 -17.29 8.67
CA THR A 453 -19.51 -16.82 10.01
C THR A 453 -18.21 -17.44 10.51
N LYS A 454 -17.52 -16.73 11.42
CA LYS A 454 -16.33 -17.19 12.10
C LYS A 454 -16.58 -18.52 12.84
N ARG A 455 -17.66 -18.55 13.62
CA ARG A 455 -18.02 -19.75 14.38
C ARG A 455 -18.19 -20.98 13.48
N MET A 456 -18.86 -20.82 12.32
CA MET A 456 -19.02 -21.91 11.37
C MET A 456 -17.68 -22.36 10.80
N ALA A 457 -16.74 -21.45 10.55
CA ALA A 457 -15.39 -21.81 10.10
C ALA A 457 -14.63 -22.61 11.15
N GLU A 458 -14.66 -22.15 12.40
CA GLU A 458 -14.02 -22.83 13.54
C GLU A 458 -14.63 -24.20 13.81
N ASP A 459 -15.98 -24.27 13.92
CA ASP A 459 -16.71 -25.53 14.18
C ASP A 459 -16.44 -26.57 13.07
N LEU A 460 -16.43 -26.14 11.80
CA LEU A 460 -16.14 -27.02 10.66
C LEU A 460 -14.67 -27.47 10.64
N THR A 461 -13.75 -26.59 10.99
CA THR A 461 -12.32 -26.89 11.09
C THR A 461 -12.08 -27.99 12.12
N ASP A 462 -12.67 -27.84 13.32
CA ASP A 462 -12.53 -28.83 14.38
C ASP A 462 -13.17 -30.18 13.99
N TYR A 463 -14.35 -30.14 13.40
CA TYR A 463 -15.02 -31.35 12.91
C TYR A 463 -14.18 -32.11 11.88
N LEU A 464 -13.63 -31.42 10.87
CA LEU A 464 -12.81 -32.07 9.86
C LEU A 464 -11.46 -32.57 10.41
N LYS A 465 -10.89 -31.91 11.43
CA LYS A 465 -9.70 -32.41 12.15
C LYS A 465 -9.98 -33.74 12.87
N GLU A 466 -11.18 -33.91 13.43
CA GLU A 466 -11.58 -35.17 14.08
C GLU A 466 -11.62 -36.34 13.08
N PHE A 467 -11.89 -36.06 11.79
CA PHE A 467 -11.78 -37.04 10.70
C PHE A 467 -10.34 -37.30 10.23
N GLY A 468 -9.33 -36.69 10.89
CA GLY A 468 -7.92 -36.87 10.56
C GLY A 468 -7.44 -36.05 9.36
N LEU A 469 -8.22 -35.08 8.89
CA LEU A 469 -7.85 -34.17 7.81
C LEU A 469 -6.94 -33.04 8.31
N LYS A 470 -6.00 -32.61 7.47
CA LYS A 470 -5.10 -31.48 7.78
C LYS A 470 -5.78 -30.18 7.37
N VAL A 471 -6.42 -29.54 8.31
CA VAL A 471 -7.26 -28.35 8.08
C VAL A 471 -6.74 -27.15 8.88
N ALA A 472 -6.77 -25.99 8.27
CA ALA A 472 -6.59 -24.71 8.93
C ALA A 472 -7.77 -23.79 8.63
N ASP A 473 -8.02 -22.80 9.51
CA ASP A 473 -9.02 -21.76 9.30
C ASP A 473 -8.37 -20.38 9.30
N LEU A 474 -9.01 -19.46 8.56
CA LEU A 474 -8.64 -18.06 8.50
C LEU A 474 -9.85 -17.17 8.72
N HIS A 475 -9.72 -16.20 9.63
CA HIS A 475 -10.75 -15.21 9.91
C HIS A 475 -10.14 -13.83 10.22
N SER A 476 -10.97 -12.83 10.49
CA SER A 476 -10.55 -11.44 10.69
C SER A 476 -9.62 -11.20 11.89
N GLU A 477 -9.59 -12.12 12.86
CA GLU A 477 -8.75 -12.05 14.06
C GLU A 477 -7.41 -12.78 13.88
N THR A 478 -7.23 -13.54 12.81
CA THR A 478 -5.95 -14.19 12.49
C THR A 478 -4.92 -13.10 12.17
N LYS A 479 -3.82 -13.09 12.91
CA LYS A 479 -2.75 -12.11 12.73
C LYS A 479 -2.12 -12.24 11.34
N THR A 480 -1.60 -11.15 10.81
CA THR A 480 -1.02 -11.10 9.44
C THR A 480 0.08 -12.15 9.25
N LEU A 481 0.94 -12.33 10.24
CA LEU A 481 2.03 -13.31 10.23
C LEU A 481 1.50 -14.75 10.14
N GLU A 482 0.62 -15.10 11.06
CA GLU A 482 -0.02 -16.42 11.13
C GLU A 482 -0.76 -16.74 9.82
N ARG A 483 -1.38 -15.72 9.22
CA ARG A 483 -2.03 -15.86 7.92
C ARG A 483 -1.05 -16.24 6.81
N THR A 484 0.10 -15.58 6.75
CA THR A 484 1.14 -15.87 5.75
C THR A 484 1.70 -17.28 5.92
N GLU A 485 1.92 -17.71 7.16
CA GLU A 485 2.37 -19.08 7.47
C GLU A 485 1.33 -20.12 7.06
N ILE A 486 0.05 -19.92 7.40
CA ILE A 486 -1.03 -20.85 7.03
C ILE A 486 -1.11 -21.01 5.51
N LEU A 487 -1.04 -19.91 4.75
CA LEU A 487 -1.09 -19.95 3.31
C LEU A 487 0.12 -20.66 2.69
N ARG A 488 1.30 -20.43 3.22
CA ARG A 488 2.52 -21.13 2.83
C ARG A 488 2.42 -22.62 3.15
N ASP A 489 1.96 -22.96 4.34
CA ASP A 489 1.80 -24.35 4.79
C ASP A 489 0.75 -25.10 3.99
N LEU A 490 -0.31 -24.41 3.53
CA LEU A 490 -1.25 -24.96 2.56
C LEU A 490 -0.55 -25.32 1.24
N ARG A 491 0.26 -24.42 0.69
CA ARG A 491 1.03 -24.66 -0.54
C ARG A 491 2.04 -25.80 -0.39
N LEU A 492 2.69 -25.88 0.77
CA LEU A 492 3.64 -26.96 1.09
C LEU A 492 2.98 -28.30 1.39
N GLY A 493 1.65 -28.36 1.52
CA GLY A 493 0.92 -29.58 1.85
C GLY A 493 0.95 -29.98 3.31
N LYS A 494 1.30 -29.07 4.22
CA LYS A 494 1.08 -29.28 5.64
C LYS A 494 -0.41 -29.22 5.99
N TYR A 495 -1.17 -28.43 5.24
CA TYR A 495 -2.62 -28.41 5.23
C TYR A 495 -3.14 -28.84 3.86
N ASP A 496 -4.25 -29.56 3.84
CA ASP A 496 -4.94 -29.97 2.62
C ASP A 496 -6.15 -29.09 2.36
N VAL A 497 -6.71 -28.51 3.44
CA VAL A 497 -7.94 -27.72 3.39
C VAL A 497 -7.74 -26.41 4.16
N LEU A 498 -8.23 -25.33 3.59
CA LEU A 498 -8.32 -24.03 4.22
C LEU A 498 -9.77 -23.57 4.26
N ILE A 499 -10.24 -23.21 5.45
CA ILE A 499 -11.62 -22.74 5.70
C ILE A 499 -11.61 -21.26 6.09
N GLY A 500 -12.58 -20.50 5.63
CA GLY A 500 -12.73 -19.13 6.11
C GLY A 500 -13.90 -18.37 5.53
N ILE A 501 -14.15 -17.16 6.10
CA ILE A 501 -15.31 -16.34 5.74
C ILE A 501 -15.06 -15.57 4.45
N ASN A 502 -13.95 -14.90 4.38
CA ASN A 502 -13.61 -13.92 3.36
C ASN A 502 -12.17 -14.09 2.88
N LEU A 503 -11.73 -15.35 2.81
CA LEU A 503 -10.38 -15.77 2.47
C LEU A 503 -9.81 -15.10 1.21
N LEU A 504 -10.66 -14.49 0.43
CA LEU A 504 -10.49 -14.41 -1.01
C LEU A 504 -10.51 -12.98 -1.54
N ARG A 505 -10.66 -11.97 -0.67
CA ARG A 505 -10.61 -10.55 -1.07
C ARG A 505 -9.22 -10.06 -1.44
N GLU A 506 -8.18 -10.75 -0.97
CA GLU A 506 -6.81 -10.26 -1.08
C GLU A 506 -5.98 -11.23 -1.92
N GLY A 507 -5.91 -10.99 -3.21
CA GLY A 507 -4.88 -11.43 -4.15
C GLY A 507 -4.20 -12.81 -4.01
N LEU A 508 -4.82 -13.78 -3.34
CA LEU A 508 -4.22 -15.09 -3.10
C LEU A 508 -4.03 -15.84 -4.42
N ASP A 509 -2.79 -16.15 -4.71
CA ASP A 509 -2.37 -16.92 -5.87
C ASP A 509 -1.97 -18.34 -5.45
N LEU A 510 -2.96 -19.23 -5.42
CA LEU A 510 -2.82 -20.61 -4.95
C LEU A 510 -3.06 -21.59 -6.11
N PRO A 511 -2.08 -21.83 -6.97
CA PRO A 511 -2.26 -22.73 -8.11
C PRO A 511 -2.49 -24.20 -7.72
N GLU A 512 -2.18 -24.58 -6.48
CA GLU A 512 -2.40 -25.91 -5.93
C GLU A 512 -3.89 -26.17 -5.60
N VAL A 513 -4.71 -25.12 -5.51
CA VAL A 513 -6.15 -25.24 -5.23
C VAL A 513 -6.90 -25.65 -6.48
N SER A 514 -7.49 -26.83 -6.45
CA SER A 514 -8.34 -27.36 -7.54
C SER A 514 -9.83 -27.34 -7.19
N LEU A 515 -10.21 -27.26 -5.91
CA LEU A 515 -11.60 -27.25 -5.47
C LEU A 515 -11.89 -26.07 -4.56
N VAL A 516 -12.98 -25.38 -4.82
CA VAL A 516 -13.57 -24.36 -3.94
C VAL A 516 -14.99 -24.77 -3.59
N CYS A 517 -15.27 -24.94 -2.29
CA CYS A 517 -16.60 -25.20 -1.77
C CYS A 517 -17.20 -23.92 -1.16
N ILE A 518 -18.40 -23.57 -1.59
CA ILE A 518 -19.13 -22.40 -1.11
C ILE A 518 -20.35 -22.87 -0.34
N LEU A 519 -20.30 -22.79 0.99
CA LEU A 519 -21.40 -23.15 1.86
C LEU A 519 -22.45 -22.03 1.91
N ASP A 520 -23.72 -22.42 2.10
CA ASP A 520 -24.82 -21.47 2.17
C ASP A 520 -24.82 -20.47 0.98
N ALA A 521 -24.60 -20.97 -0.22
CA ALA A 521 -24.49 -20.12 -1.41
C ALA A 521 -25.80 -19.39 -1.73
N ASP A 522 -26.94 -19.90 -1.29
CA ASP A 522 -28.28 -19.31 -1.44
C ASP A 522 -28.66 -18.28 -0.37
N LYS A 523 -27.79 -18.00 0.60
CA LYS A 523 -28.01 -16.97 1.60
C LYS A 523 -27.57 -15.61 1.04
N GLU A 524 -28.48 -14.93 0.35
CA GLU A 524 -28.19 -13.63 -0.26
C GLU A 524 -27.64 -12.63 0.77
N GLY A 525 -26.65 -11.88 0.36
CA GLY A 525 -25.97 -10.87 1.16
C GLY A 525 -24.63 -10.49 0.55
N PHE A 526 -23.89 -9.63 1.22
CA PHE A 526 -22.64 -9.11 0.73
C PHE A 526 -21.59 -10.19 0.36
N LEU A 527 -21.53 -11.29 1.15
CA LEU A 527 -20.60 -12.40 0.92
C LEU A 527 -21.06 -13.40 -0.17
N ARG A 528 -22.29 -13.29 -0.62
CA ARG A 528 -22.90 -14.14 -1.63
C ARG A 528 -23.51 -13.34 -2.79
N SER A 529 -23.08 -12.07 -2.93
CA SER A 529 -23.38 -11.28 -4.12
C SER A 529 -22.70 -11.87 -5.34
N GLU A 530 -23.24 -11.60 -6.52
CA GLU A 530 -22.64 -12.00 -7.81
C GLU A 530 -21.14 -11.76 -7.87
N ARG A 531 -20.69 -10.55 -7.52
CA ARG A 531 -19.27 -10.16 -7.51
C ARG A 531 -18.44 -11.01 -6.55
N SER A 532 -18.94 -11.20 -5.33
CA SER A 532 -18.27 -12.02 -4.33
C SER A 532 -18.15 -13.48 -4.78
N LEU A 533 -19.19 -14.01 -5.39
CA LEU A 533 -19.19 -15.38 -5.95
C LEU A 533 -18.18 -15.50 -7.10
N ILE A 534 -18.19 -14.60 -8.08
CA ILE A 534 -17.24 -14.61 -9.21
C ILE A 534 -15.78 -14.55 -8.72
N GLN A 535 -15.49 -13.73 -7.70
CA GLN A 535 -14.16 -13.65 -7.12
C GLN A 535 -13.72 -14.94 -6.44
N THR A 536 -14.65 -15.55 -5.68
CA THR A 536 -14.44 -16.83 -5.01
C THR A 536 -14.20 -17.95 -6.03
N ILE A 537 -15.03 -18.03 -7.05
CA ILE A 537 -14.92 -18.96 -8.18
C ILE A 537 -13.56 -18.82 -8.86
N GLY A 538 -13.12 -17.60 -9.10
CA GLY A 538 -11.84 -17.28 -9.74
C GLY A 538 -10.60 -17.81 -9.01
N ARG A 539 -10.71 -18.25 -7.75
CA ARG A 539 -9.60 -18.86 -7.02
C ARG A 539 -9.26 -20.24 -7.53
N ALA A 540 -10.22 -20.99 -8.04
CA ALA A 540 -9.98 -22.27 -8.70
C ALA A 540 -9.49 -22.15 -10.15
N ALA A 541 -9.50 -20.95 -10.74
CA ALA A 541 -9.13 -20.72 -12.14
C ALA A 541 -7.62 -20.77 -12.42
N ARG A 542 -6.78 -21.01 -11.41
CA ARG A 542 -5.34 -21.19 -11.52
C ARG A 542 -4.88 -22.62 -11.68
N ASN A 543 -5.83 -23.55 -11.54
CA ASN A 543 -5.62 -24.99 -11.70
C ASN A 543 -6.32 -25.49 -12.96
N ALA A 544 -5.67 -26.38 -13.71
CA ALA A 544 -6.26 -26.96 -14.93
C ALA A 544 -7.52 -27.78 -14.65
N ASP A 545 -7.60 -28.39 -13.45
CA ASP A 545 -8.73 -29.16 -12.95
C ASP A 545 -9.62 -28.35 -12.00
N GLY A 546 -9.65 -27.03 -12.16
CA GLY A 546 -10.42 -26.12 -11.32
C GLY A 546 -11.92 -26.44 -11.29
N HIS A 547 -12.44 -26.63 -10.07
CA HIS A 547 -13.84 -26.99 -9.81
C HIS A 547 -14.41 -26.18 -8.65
N VAL A 548 -15.69 -25.84 -8.73
CA VAL A 548 -16.41 -25.12 -7.67
C VAL A 548 -17.71 -25.85 -7.36
N ILE A 549 -17.97 -26.09 -6.10
CA ILE A 549 -19.22 -26.65 -5.62
C ILE A 549 -19.92 -25.58 -4.76
N MET A 550 -21.13 -25.22 -5.15
CA MET A 550 -22.02 -24.36 -4.39
C MET A 550 -23.07 -25.21 -3.68
N TYR A 551 -23.07 -25.20 -2.35
CA TYR A 551 -24.10 -25.88 -1.57
C TYR A 551 -25.28 -24.94 -1.34
N ALA A 552 -26.41 -25.28 -1.92
CA ALA A 552 -27.60 -24.46 -1.93
C ALA A 552 -28.85 -25.33 -2.21
N ASP A 553 -29.97 -25.01 -1.55
CA ASP A 553 -31.24 -25.65 -1.81
C ASP A 553 -32.04 -24.97 -2.95
N ARG A 554 -31.64 -23.75 -3.27
CA ARG A 554 -32.21 -22.98 -4.39
C ARG A 554 -31.12 -22.14 -5.07
N ILE A 555 -31.28 -21.92 -6.37
CA ILE A 555 -30.42 -21.02 -7.10
C ILE A 555 -31.00 -19.61 -7.00
N THR A 556 -30.21 -18.67 -6.43
CA THR A 556 -30.57 -17.27 -6.34
C THR A 556 -30.17 -16.51 -7.61
N ASP A 557 -30.70 -15.29 -7.80
CA ASP A 557 -30.34 -14.46 -8.95
C ASP A 557 -28.83 -14.15 -8.99
N SER A 558 -28.20 -13.96 -7.82
CA SER A 558 -26.76 -13.72 -7.71
C SER A 558 -25.95 -14.97 -8.11
N MET A 559 -26.40 -16.16 -7.70
CA MET A 559 -25.78 -17.42 -8.12
C MET A 559 -25.94 -17.62 -9.63
N GLN A 560 -27.15 -17.43 -10.17
CA GLN A 560 -27.39 -17.63 -11.59
C GLN A 560 -26.51 -16.73 -12.44
N ARG A 561 -26.42 -15.42 -12.12
CA ARG A 561 -25.55 -14.51 -12.85
C ARG A 561 -24.07 -14.89 -12.76
N ALA A 562 -23.61 -15.33 -11.59
CA ALA A 562 -22.22 -15.79 -11.42
C ALA A 562 -21.91 -17.06 -12.22
N ILE A 563 -22.86 -18.01 -12.27
CA ILE A 563 -22.76 -19.24 -13.06
C ILE A 563 -22.74 -18.92 -14.54
N ASP A 564 -23.68 -18.09 -15.00
CA ASP A 564 -23.81 -17.74 -16.42
C ASP A 564 -22.56 -17.01 -16.92
N GLU A 565 -22.04 -16.03 -16.16
CA GLU A 565 -20.84 -15.29 -16.52
C GLU A 565 -19.60 -16.18 -16.53
N THR A 566 -19.45 -17.08 -15.55
CA THR A 566 -18.32 -18.01 -15.50
C THR A 566 -18.37 -18.99 -16.68
N SER A 567 -19.55 -19.49 -17.01
CA SER A 567 -19.77 -20.39 -18.15
C SER A 567 -19.47 -19.70 -19.48
N ARG A 568 -19.95 -18.45 -19.65
CA ARG A 568 -19.67 -17.62 -20.83
C ARG A 568 -18.15 -17.44 -21.02
N ARG A 569 -17.44 -17.08 -19.97
CA ARG A 569 -15.97 -16.90 -20.00
C ARG A 569 -15.28 -18.23 -20.36
N ARG A 570 -15.69 -19.32 -19.76
CA ARG A 570 -15.14 -20.64 -20.05
C ARG A 570 -15.34 -21.05 -21.52
N GLU A 571 -16.51 -20.85 -22.08
CA GLU A 571 -16.80 -21.16 -23.50
C GLU A 571 -15.88 -20.36 -24.45
N ILE A 572 -15.66 -19.10 -24.19
CA ILE A 572 -14.74 -18.24 -24.96
C ILE A 572 -13.31 -18.77 -24.88
N GLN A 573 -12.86 -19.13 -23.68
CA GLN A 573 -11.53 -19.66 -23.42
C GLN A 573 -11.32 -21.01 -24.10
N GLU A 574 -12.30 -21.93 -24.03
CA GLU A 574 -12.25 -23.22 -24.70
C GLU A 574 -12.20 -23.08 -26.24
N ALA A 575 -13.02 -22.19 -26.80
CA ALA A 575 -13.00 -21.88 -28.22
C ALA A 575 -11.65 -21.35 -28.69
N TYR A 576 -11.07 -20.43 -27.92
CA TYR A 576 -9.75 -19.88 -28.21
C TYR A 576 -8.65 -20.94 -28.14
N ASN A 577 -8.62 -21.74 -27.07
CA ASN A 577 -7.66 -22.84 -26.92
C ASN A 577 -7.74 -23.84 -28.05
N LYS A 578 -8.95 -24.21 -28.44
CA LYS A 578 -9.19 -25.15 -29.55
C LYS A 578 -8.71 -24.58 -30.89
N ALA A 579 -8.98 -23.31 -31.15
CA ALA A 579 -8.55 -22.64 -32.36
C ALA A 579 -7.01 -22.51 -32.47
N HIS A 580 -6.31 -22.39 -31.36
CA HIS A 580 -4.86 -22.21 -31.31
C HIS A 580 -4.08 -23.46 -30.89
N GLY A 581 -4.74 -24.59 -30.65
CA GLY A 581 -4.09 -25.83 -30.22
C GLY A 581 -3.43 -25.76 -28.84
N ILE A 582 -3.97 -24.93 -27.93
CA ILE A 582 -3.42 -24.72 -26.59
C ILE A 582 -4.03 -25.74 -25.63
N THR A 583 -3.17 -26.42 -24.86
CA THR A 583 -3.58 -27.30 -23.76
C THR A 583 -3.43 -26.55 -22.45
N PRO A 584 -4.49 -26.45 -21.62
CA PRO A 584 -4.38 -25.82 -20.31
C PRO A 584 -3.31 -26.49 -19.44
N THR A 585 -2.46 -25.69 -18.83
CA THR A 585 -1.44 -26.19 -17.90
C THR A 585 -1.47 -25.40 -16.59
N THR A 586 -1.49 -26.11 -15.47
CA THR A 586 -1.42 -25.49 -14.15
C THR A 586 -0.10 -24.74 -13.97
N ILE A 587 -0.18 -23.51 -13.50
CA ILE A 587 1.01 -22.69 -13.26
C ILE A 587 1.77 -23.28 -12.07
N LYS A 588 3.03 -23.67 -12.29
CA LYS A 588 3.94 -24.02 -11.20
C LYS A 588 4.68 -22.75 -10.77
N LYS A 589 4.28 -22.15 -9.67
CA LYS A 589 5.06 -21.10 -9.01
C LYS A 589 5.99 -21.76 -8.00
N GLU A 590 7.27 -21.44 -8.07
CA GLU A 590 8.19 -21.78 -6.99
C GLU A 590 7.63 -21.20 -5.68
N ILE A 591 7.46 -22.07 -4.70
CA ILE A 591 7.26 -21.64 -3.32
C ILE A 591 8.61 -21.09 -2.95
N ARG A 592 8.74 -19.77 -2.93
CA ARG A 592 9.99 -19.14 -2.49
C ARG A 592 10.26 -19.69 -1.09
N GLU A 593 11.19 -20.62 -1.01
CA GLU A 593 11.72 -21.03 0.26
C GLU A 593 12.32 -19.80 0.91
N ALA A 594 11.90 -19.49 2.09
CA ALA A 594 12.67 -18.65 3.00
C ALA A 594 13.90 -19.49 3.42
N ILE A 595 14.84 -19.66 2.46
CA ILE A 595 15.95 -20.60 2.52
C ILE A 595 16.86 -20.16 3.61
N HIS A 596 17.00 -20.04 4.59
CA HIS A 596 17.79 -19.76 5.80
C HIS A 596 17.13 -18.83 6.85
N GLY A 597 16.07 -18.12 6.51
CA GLY A 597 15.37 -17.30 7.49
C GLY A 597 14.57 -18.11 8.51
N GLN A 598 13.99 -19.25 8.12
CA GLN A 598 13.10 -20.00 9.00
C GLN A 598 13.85 -20.71 10.13
N GLU A 599 15.05 -21.23 9.88
CA GLU A 599 15.87 -21.82 10.95
C GLU A 599 16.28 -20.79 11.98
N VAL A 600 16.61 -19.56 11.53
CA VAL A 600 16.98 -18.45 12.41
C VAL A 600 15.77 -17.92 13.17
N ILE A 601 14.58 -17.88 12.55
CA ILE A 601 13.32 -17.50 13.21
C ILE A 601 12.91 -18.57 14.21
N ASP A 602 12.97 -19.84 13.85
CA ASP A 602 12.66 -20.94 14.76
C ASP A 602 13.62 -20.98 15.95
N GLU A 603 14.90 -20.62 15.74
CA GLU A 603 15.86 -20.44 16.84
C GLU A 603 15.53 -19.20 17.68
N ALA A 604 15.18 -18.08 17.07
CA ALA A 604 14.78 -16.87 17.78
C ALA A 604 13.52 -17.11 18.60
N GLN A 605 12.49 -17.74 18.03
CA GLN A 605 11.26 -18.10 18.75
C GLN A 605 11.52 -19.12 19.87
N LYS A 606 12.44 -20.06 19.67
CA LYS A 606 12.86 -21.00 20.73
C LYS A 606 13.63 -20.28 21.83
N LEU A 607 14.43 -19.26 21.52
CA LEU A 607 15.15 -18.44 22.50
C LEU A 607 14.20 -17.54 23.29
N VAL A 608 13.22 -16.92 22.63
CA VAL A 608 12.15 -16.15 23.27
C VAL A 608 11.31 -17.04 24.16
N LYS A 609 10.90 -18.25 23.69
CA LYS A 609 10.14 -19.23 24.49
C LYS A 609 10.92 -19.86 25.64
N LYS A 610 12.22 -20.04 25.53
CA LYS A 610 13.06 -20.58 26.61
C LYS A 610 13.39 -19.58 27.71
N GLY A 611 12.92 -18.34 27.58
CA GLY A 611 12.94 -17.32 28.61
C GLY A 611 14.27 -17.20 29.35
N ARG A 612 15.12 -16.23 28.97
CA ARG A 612 16.01 -15.53 29.92
C ARG A 612 17.38 -16.10 30.29
N LYS A 613 17.86 -17.21 29.75
CA LYS A 613 19.17 -17.74 30.14
C LYS A 613 20.15 -18.03 29.01
N ALA A 614 19.93 -17.48 27.81
CA ALA A 614 20.93 -17.61 26.75
C ALA A 614 22.17 -16.74 27.05
N PRO A 615 23.39 -17.24 26.83
CA PRO A 615 24.61 -16.46 26.98
C PRO A 615 24.57 -15.20 26.12
N LYS A 616 25.03 -14.05 26.67
CA LYS A 616 25.04 -12.75 25.95
C LYS A 616 25.71 -12.80 24.58
N LYS A 617 26.66 -13.72 24.39
CA LYS A 617 27.39 -13.89 23.14
C LYS A 617 26.52 -14.48 22.02
N ASP A 618 25.70 -15.47 22.35
CA ASP A 618 24.81 -16.13 21.38
C ASP A 618 23.63 -15.22 20.99
N LYS A 619 23.14 -14.43 21.95
CA LYS A 619 22.12 -13.42 21.74
C LYS A 619 22.60 -12.33 20.75
N LYS A 620 23.86 -11.90 20.83
CA LYS A 620 24.44 -10.88 19.95
C LYS A 620 24.59 -11.40 18.51
N VAL A 621 25.08 -12.61 18.33
CA VAL A 621 25.24 -13.23 16.99
C VAL A 621 23.87 -13.40 16.31
N LEU A 622 22.87 -13.82 17.07
CA LEU A 622 21.50 -13.98 16.56
C LEU A 622 20.89 -12.63 16.16
N LEU A 623 21.08 -11.58 16.95
CA LEU A 623 20.62 -10.23 16.61
C LEU A 623 21.28 -9.69 15.34
N GLU A 624 22.59 -9.88 15.17
CA GLU A 624 23.31 -9.47 13.97
C GLU A 624 22.81 -10.20 12.71
N GLU A 625 22.49 -11.49 12.82
CA GLU A 625 21.94 -12.28 11.71
C GLU A 625 20.49 -11.87 11.38
N LEU A 626 19.65 -11.62 12.37
CA LEU A 626 18.29 -11.12 12.17
C LEU A 626 18.27 -9.72 11.55
N GLU A 627 19.15 -8.82 11.99
CA GLU A 627 19.29 -7.48 11.40
C GLU A 627 19.76 -7.54 9.94
N LYS A 628 20.66 -8.47 9.61
CA LYS A 628 21.09 -8.69 8.23
C LYS A 628 19.96 -9.18 7.35
N GLN A 629 19.20 -10.17 7.81
CA GLN A 629 18.05 -10.72 7.07
C GLN A 629 16.92 -9.71 6.93
N MET A 630 16.65 -8.89 7.95
CA MET A 630 15.71 -7.79 7.87
C MET A 630 16.08 -6.80 6.75
N LYS A 631 17.37 -6.43 6.67
CA LYS A 631 17.87 -5.55 5.60
C LYS A 631 17.82 -6.21 4.21
N GLU A 632 18.04 -7.52 4.13
CA GLU A 632 17.91 -8.26 2.87
C GLU A 632 16.45 -8.36 2.42
N ALA A 633 15.53 -8.62 3.35
CA ALA A 633 14.09 -8.62 3.07
C ALA A 633 13.62 -7.23 2.60
N ALA A 634 14.06 -6.16 3.25
CA ALA A 634 13.76 -4.79 2.85
C ALA A 634 14.31 -4.46 1.44
N LYS A 635 15.51 -4.90 1.09
CA LYS A 635 16.10 -4.70 -0.25
C LYS A 635 15.30 -5.35 -1.37
N VAL A 636 14.68 -6.51 -1.09
CA VAL A 636 13.80 -7.19 -2.06
C VAL A 636 12.34 -6.78 -1.90
N LEU A 637 12.08 -5.72 -1.10
CA LEU A 637 10.76 -5.13 -0.85
C LEU A 637 9.76 -6.10 -0.21
N ASP A 638 10.24 -7.12 0.48
CA ASP A 638 9.47 -8.00 1.34
C ASP A 638 9.28 -7.34 2.71
N PHE A 639 8.45 -6.30 2.73
CA PHE A 639 8.23 -5.48 3.94
C PHE A 639 7.52 -6.26 5.06
N GLU A 640 6.67 -7.23 4.74
CA GLU A 640 6.07 -8.11 5.74
C GLU A 640 7.16 -8.88 6.47
N ARG A 641 8.09 -9.43 5.71
CA ARG A 641 9.24 -10.16 6.26
C ARG A 641 10.18 -9.27 7.06
N ALA A 642 10.46 -8.07 6.57
CA ALA A 642 11.30 -7.10 7.27
C ALA A 642 10.67 -6.70 8.62
N MET A 643 9.36 -6.50 8.67
CA MET A 643 8.61 -6.21 9.89
C MET A 643 8.65 -7.36 10.90
N GLU A 644 8.43 -8.60 10.44
CA GLU A 644 8.54 -9.79 11.29
C GLU A 644 9.89 -9.88 12.01
N LEU A 645 10.94 -9.73 11.21
CA LEU A 645 12.31 -9.81 11.71
C LEU A 645 12.63 -8.68 12.69
N ARG A 646 12.10 -7.47 12.46
CA ARG A 646 12.23 -6.34 13.36
C ARG A 646 11.55 -6.61 14.70
N ASP A 647 10.30 -7.06 14.68
CA ASP A 647 9.54 -7.34 15.90
C ASP A 647 10.23 -8.41 16.75
N MET A 648 10.83 -9.44 16.12
CA MET A 648 11.67 -10.41 16.81
C MET A 648 12.95 -9.80 17.41
N ILE A 649 13.59 -8.88 16.69
CA ILE A 649 14.78 -8.17 17.18
C ILE A 649 14.42 -7.36 18.43
N GLU A 650 13.28 -6.66 18.44
CA GLU A 650 12.80 -5.89 19.58
C GLU A 650 12.45 -6.80 20.78
N GLU A 651 11.72 -7.90 20.58
CA GLU A 651 11.45 -8.88 21.63
C GLU A 651 12.73 -9.44 22.26
N ILE A 652 13.74 -9.71 21.45
CA ILE A 652 15.03 -10.20 21.92
C ILE A 652 15.81 -9.10 22.67
N LYS A 653 15.75 -7.83 22.22
CA LYS A 653 16.41 -6.69 22.88
C LYS A 653 15.75 -6.37 24.21
N ASP A 654 14.45 -6.32 24.27
CA ASP A 654 13.68 -5.95 25.47
C ASP A 654 13.65 -7.04 26.54
N GLY A 655 13.99 -8.25 26.19
CA GLY A 655 14.06 -9.37 27.14
C GLY A 655 12.69 -9.78 27.71
N LYS A 656 11.58 -9.42 27.03
CA LYS A 656 10.22 -9.80 27.39
C LYS A 656 9.81 -11.14 26.83
#